data_825e74cd3fd7ca3d3e7334a7ce27349a
#
_entry.id   825e74cd3fd7ca3d3e7334a7ce27349a
#
_cell.length_a   1.000
_cell.length_b   1.000
_cell.length_c   1.000
_cell.angle_alpha   90.00
_cell.angle_beta   90.00
_cell.angle_gamma   90.00
#
_symmetry.space_group_name_H-M   'P 1'
#
loop_
_entity.id
_entity.type
_entity.pdbx_description
1 polymer ?
#
loop_
_entity_poly.entity_id
_entity_poly.type
_entity_poly.pdbx_seq_one_letter_code
_entity_poly.pdbx_strand_id
1 'polypeptide(L)'
;MLEQIGGLGPAYHIPAVVRLSGALDVDVLERAFAAVVERHEALRTWFAVVDGAPVQVIAGAGTFRLAVEDFSDRPDEERQAPARRRAGEIAGEAFDLGRGPLFRAALLKLSGEEYVAVVVMHHIVSDGWSITVLIREVGTLYAAFVDGRPSPLPSLPVQYADYAVWQRGWLQGEVLRKQIAYWKDRLSGAPAALKLPTDRVRPAVQSYRGSYHGFALPPDLTASLNGLARREGATLFMVLLGAFQVVLSRWSGQGDIVVGSPIAGRTHRELEGLIGFFVNMLVLRTDLSGDPSFRELLGQVRETALGAYAHQDLPFEKLVAELQPVRDLSRQPIFQVMINSFLEETPPSLVLPGLNISALAAEEVSARFELMLRLRETTQGVICRFEYATDLFDGTTIERLAGQFRKLLEEIVGRPEAPVSELELLGPAERCQLLDWSTSAADYLSARHIGELLAEATVAERPAPSELLSSMRAYVLDRWLGLAPVGVFGELYIGGAGLRGSVGQPGLTAAHFLPDPFGSGGRLYRTGDLARWRADGVLELVDRAERQGQAAAAAARAYEAPRTPVEEVIAGIWSEMLGVEPIGVHDNFFILGGHSLLATRVVARIRDVLKVELPLRALFEAPSVGELATRVDAERRVALITEGTVEEIIDDVTKMSEEEVERMLNNFIRDAP
;
A
#
# COMPACT_ATOMS: atom_id res chain seq x y z
N MET A 1 5.20 -9.30 14.74
CA MET A 1 4.99 -8.07 15.50
C MET A 1 3.77 -7.28 15.04
N LEU A 2 3.64 -6.85 13.76
CA LEU A 2 2.43 -6.16 13.28
C LEU A 2 1.17 -7.01 13.46
N GLU A 3 1.26 -8.31 13.24
CA GLU A 3 0.14 -9.24 13.39
C GLU A 3 -0.24 -9.50 14.86
N GLN A 4 0.74 -9.43 15.78
CA GLN A 4 0.49 -9.50 17.23
C GLN A 4 -0.20 -8.25 17.80
N ILE A 5 -0.16 -7.14 17.08
CA ILE A 5 -0.87 -5.89 17.45
C ILE A 5 -2.38 -6.02 17.19
N GLY A 6 -2.79 -7.02 16.40
CA GLY A 6 -4.18 -7.34 16.09
C GLY A 6 -4.79 -6.46 14.98
N GLY A 7 -5.57 -7.07 14.10
CA GLY A 7 -6.39 -6.36 13.12
C GLY A 7 -5.88 -6.33 11.68
N LEU A 8 -4.74 -6.96 11.36
CA LEU A 8 -4.26 -7.03 9.98
C LEU A 8 -5.01 -8.06 9.12
N GLY A 9 -5.78 -8.97 9.76
CA GLY A 9 -6.56 -9.97 9.06
C GLY A 9 -5.74 -10.75 8.02
N PRO A 10 -6.31 -11.12 6.87
CA PRO A 10 -5.64 -11.90 5.83
C PRO A 10 -4.66 -11.09 4.96
N ALA A 11 -4.28 -9.86 5.33
CA ALA A 11 -3.42 -8.98 4.52
C ALA A 11 -2.04 -9.59 4.20
N TYR A 12 -1.54 -10.50 5.04
CA TYR A 12 -0.28 -11.23 4.82
C TYR A 12 -0.47 -12.68 4.39
N HIS A 13 -1.67 -13.07 4.00
CA HIS A 13 -1.90 -14.37 3.37
C HIS A 13 -1.58 -14.31 1.87
N ILE A 14 -1.04 -15.39 1.35
CA ILE A 14 -0.82 -15.62 -0.07
C ILE A 14 -1.72 -16.79 -0.49
N PRO A 15 -2.96 -16.51 -0.91
CA PRO A 15 -3.87 -17.54 -1.38
C PRO A 15 -3.59 -17.88 -2.84
N ALA A 16 -3.69 -19.16 -3.18
CA ALA A 16 -3.80 -19.68 -4.54
C ALA A 16 -5.05 -20.55 -4.62
N VAL A 17 -5.99 -20.16 -5.48
CA VAL A 17 -7.25 -20.90 -5.68
C VAL A 17 -7.35 -21.30 -7.13
N VAL A 18 -7.45 -22.60 -7.38
CA VAL A 18 -7.51 -23.15 -8.73
C VAL A 18 -8.63 -24.19 -8.84
N ARG A 19 -9.28 -24.22 -10.01
CA ARG A 19 -10.22 -25.29 -10.39
C ARG A 19 -9.43 -26.39 -11.07
N LEU A 20 -9.67 -27.62 -10.66
CA LEU A 20 -9.13 -28.84 -11.25
C LEU A 20 -10.29 -29.60 -11.90
N SER A 21 -10.18 -29.96 -13.18
CA SER A 21 -11.18 -30.73 -13.90
C SER A 21 -10.54 -31.96 -14.54
N GLY A 22 -11.07 -33.16 -14.25
CA GLY A 22 -10.59 -34.45 -14.70
C GLY A 22 -10.42 -35.45 -13.56
N ALA A 23 -9.85 -36.62 -13.86
CA ALA A 23 -9.66 -37.71 -12.91
C ALA A 23 -8.52 -37.40 -11.92
N LEU A 24 -8.83 -36.81 -10.80
CA LEU A 24 -7.88 -36.50 -9.74
C LEU A 24 -7.73 -37.68 -8.77
N ASP A 25 -6.50 -38.14 -8.55
CA ASP A 25 -6.16 -39.01 -7.45
C ASP A 25 -5.83 -38.16 -6.21
N VAL A 26 -6.78 -38.12 -5.26
CA VAL A 26 -6.71 -37.28 -4.06
C VAL A 26 -5.58 -37.76 -3.13
N ASP A 27 -5.39 -39.07 -2.99
CA ASP A 27 -4.37 -39.66 -2.13
C ASP A 27 -2.95 -39.36 -2.67
N VAL A 28 -2.80 -39.39 -3.98
CA VAL A 28 -1.54 -39.01 -4.65
C VAL A 28 -1.28 -37.53 -4.50
N LEU A 29 -2.30 -36.67 -4.59
CA LEU A 29 -2.16 -35.23 -4.36
C LEU A 29 -1.77 -34.93 -2.91
N GLU A 30 -2.38 -35.59 -1.91
CA GLU A 30 -2.00 -35.46 -0.49
C GLU A 30 -0.54 -35.86 -0.30
N ARG A 31 -0.11 -36.98 -0.87
CA ARG A 31 1.30 -37.44 -0.81
C ARG A 31 2.26 -36.43 -1.45
N ALA A 32 1.87 -35.81 -2.57
CA ALA A 32 2.70 -34.79 -3.22
C ALA A 32 2.88 -33.56 -2.33
N PHE A 33 1.80 -33.05 -1.73
CA PHE A 33 1.89 -31.96 -0.76
C PHE A 33 2.70 -32.34 0.49
N ALA A 34 2.47 -33.53 1.03
CA ALA A 34 3.23 -34.02 2.19
C ALA A 34 4.74 -34.04 1.91
N ALA A 35 5.15 -34.53 0.72
CA ALA A 35 6.55 -34.55 0.31
C ALA A 35 7.15 -33.13 0.16
N VAL A 36 6.38 -32.15 -0.33
CA VAL A 36 6.84 -30.75 -0.39
C VAL A 36 6.97 -30.14 1.01
N VAL A 37 6.01 -30.40 1.92
CA VAL A 37 6.06 -29.93 3.32
C VAL A 37 7.24 -30.54 4.07
N GLU A 38 7.52 -31.83 3.85
CA GLU A 38 8.70 -32.50 4.42
C GLU A 38 10.00 -31.89 3.90
N ARG A 39 10.07 -31.61 2.60
CA ARG A 39 11.23 -31.10 1.89
C ARG A 39 11.61 -29.68 2.30
N HIS A 40 10.62 -28.77 2.49
CA HIS A 40 10.81 -27.36 2.80
C HIS A 40 10.52 -27.06 4.27
N GLU A 41 11.58 -26.85 5.05
CA GLU A 41 11.46 -26.53 6.48
C GLU A 41 10.62 -25.29 6.76
N ALA A 42 10.61 -24.31 5.88
CA ALA A 42 9.82 -23.09 6.00
C ALA A 42 8.31 -23.38 6.15
N LEU A 43 7.78 -24.42 5.47
CA LEU A 43 6.35 -24.78 5.55
C LEU A 43 5.93 -25.44 6.87
N ARG A 44 6.89 -25.87 7.69
CA ARG A 44 6.69 -26.44 9.02
C ARG A 44 7.37 -25.63 10.11
N THR A 45 7.60 -24.33 9.84
CA THR A 45 8.19 -23.37 10.77
C THR A 45 7.10 -22.51 11.42
N TRP A 46 7.26 -22.23 12.72
CA TRP A 46 6.56 -21.19 13.45
C TRP A 46 7.55 -20.37 14.27
N PHE A 47 7.07 -19.33 14.99
CA PHE A 47 7.95 -18.37 15.67
C PHE A 47 7.64 -18.34 17.18
N ALA A 48 8.64 -18.63 17.99
CA ALA A 48 8.56 -18.48 19.45
C ALA A 48 9.34 -17.23 19.89
N VAL A 49 9.06 -16.76 21.09
CA VAL A 49 9.86 -15.70 21.73
C VAL A 49 10.72 -16.34 22.82
N VAL A 50 12.03 -16.26 22.67
CA VAL A 50 13.02 -16.76 23.64
C VAL A 50 13.89 -15.58 24.06
N ASP A 51 13.95 -15.31 25.35
CA ASP A 51 14.70 -14.18 25.94
C ASP A 51 14.35 -12.83 25.30
N GLY A 52 13.05 -12.61 24.95
CA GLY A 52 12.56 -11.40 24.32
C GLY A 52 12.88 -11.28 22.81
N ALA A 53 13.53 -12.27 22.20
CA ALA A 53 13.85 -12.30 20.78
C ALA A 53 13.00 -13.35 20.04
N PRO A 54 12.49 -13.04 18.81
CA PRO A 54 11.80 -14.02 18.00
C PRO A 54 12.78 -15.03 17.41
N VAL A 55 12.46 -16.32 17.52
CA VAL A 55 13.24 -17.44 16.96
C VAL A 55 12.34 -18.31 16.08
N GLN A 56 12.92 -18.88 15.03
CA GLN A 56 12.29 -19.89 14.20
C GLN A 56 12.30 -21.24 14.94
N VAL A 57 11.13 -21.87 15.03
CA VAL A 57 11.00 -23.25 15.53
C VAL A 57 10.55 -24.12 14.38
N ILE A 58 11.39 -25.11 14.02
CA ILE A 58 11.14 -26.01 12.89
C ILE A 58 10.60 -27.32 13.45
N ALA A 59 9.35 -27.68 13.07
CA ALA A 59 8.80 -28.97 13.42
C ALA A 59 9.55 -30.12 12.74
N GLY A 60 9.57 -31.29 13.38
CA GLY A 60 9.91 -32.54 12.71
C GLY A 60 9.00 -32.80 11.50
N ALA A 61 9.41 -33.71 10.62
CA ALA A 61 8.54 -34.19 9.56
C ALA A 61 7.27 -34.79 10.17
N GLY A 62 6.17 -34.05 10.07
CA GLY A 62 4.85 -34.46 10.55
C GLY A 62 4.03 -35.06 9.40
N THR A 63 2.88 -35.66 9.73
CA THR A 63 1.92 -36.10 8.71
C THR A 63 1.11 -34.87 8.26
N PHE A 64 1.42 -34.35 7.07
CA PHE A 64 0.51 -33.41 6.40
C PHE A 64 -0.78 -34.14 6.00
N ARG A 65 -1.92 -33.47 6.16
CA ARG A 65 -3.22 -33.94 5.71
C ARG A 65 -3.87 -32.88 4.83
N LEU A 66 -4.33 -33.32 3.66
CA LEU A 66 -5.15 -32.50 2.77
C LEU A 66 -6.60 -32.51 3.25
N ALA A 67 -7.09 -31.35 3.69
CA ALA A 67 -8.50 -31.25 4.07
C ALA A 67 -9.39 -31.40 2.80
N VAL A 68 -10.33 -32.36 2.84
CA VAL A 68 -11.26 -32.55 1.72
C VAL A 68 -12.69 -32.30 2.22
N GLU A 69 -13.37 -31.33 1.59
CA GLU A 69 -14.77 -31.01 1.85
C GLU A 69 -15.61 -31.37 0.63
N ASP A 70 -16.67 -32.17 0.81
CA ASP A 70 -17.51 -32.66 -0.30
C ASP A 70 -18.76 -31.80 -0.47
N PHE A 71 -18.93 -31.22 -1.67
CA PHE A 71 -20.09 -30.42 -2.08
C PHE A 71 -20.92 -31.17 -3.18
N SER A 72 -20.55 -32.42 -3.51
CA SER A 72 -21.17 -33.15 -4.63
C SER A 72 -22.63 -33.51 -4.39
N ASP A 73 -23.09 -33.56 -3.15
CA ASP A 73 -24.49 -33.86 -2.81
C ASP A 73 -25.47 -32.73 -3.17
N ARG A 74 -24.95 -31.52 -3.53
CA ARG A 74 -25.78 -30.39 -3.92
C ARG A 74 -26.10 -30.42 -5.43
N PRO A 75 -27.22 -29.82 -5.88
CA PRO A 75 -27.49 -29.62 -7.30
C PRO A 75 -26.36 -28.84 -8.00
N ASP A 76 -26.07 -29.17 -9.26
CA ASP A 76 -24.94 -28.58 -10.02
C ASP A 76 -24.93 -27.04 -10.01
N GLU A 77 -26.11 -26.42 -10.14
CA GLU A 77 -26.27 -24.96 -10.15
C GLU A 77 -25.95 -24.31 -8.79
N GLU A 78 -26.06 -25.07 -7.70
CA GLU A 78 -25.90 -24.60 -6.34
C GLU A 78 -24.52 -24.89 -5.71
N ARG A 79 -23.64 -25.65 -6.41
CA ARG A 79 -22.33 -26.06 -5.84
C ARG A 79 -21.30 -24.95 -5.86
N GLN A 80 -21.28 -24.13 -6.91
CA GLN A 80 -20.17 -23.22 -7.19
C GLN A 80 -20.11 -22.05 -6.21
N ALA A 81 -21.24 -21.41 -5.89
CA ALA A 81 -21.27 -20.25 -5.00
C ALA A 81 -20.86 -20.60 -3.54
N PRO A 82 -21.39 -21.69 -2.92
CA PRO A 82 -20.89 -22.13 -1.61
C PRO A 82 -19.42 -22.54 -1.60
N ALA A 83 -18.94 -23.22 -2.65
CA ALA A 83 -17.53 -23.60 -2.73
C ALA A 83 -16.60 -22.38 -2.86
N ARG A 84 -16.97 -21.36 -3.66
CA ARG A 84 -16.24 -20.09 -3.73
C ARG A 84 -16.22 -19.37 -2.40
N ARG A 85 -17.37 -19.26 -1.73
CA ARG A 85 -17.44 -18.66 -0.39
C ARG A 85 -16.54 -19.41 0.59
N ARG A 86 -16.60 -20.75 0.60
CA ARG A 86 -15.76 -21.58 1.46
C ARG A 86 -14.27 -21.41 1.16
N ALA A 87 -13.90 -21.32 -0.11
CA ALA A 87 -12.53 -21.02 -0.53
C ALA A 87 -12.07 -19.64 0.00
N GLY A 88 -12.93 -18.62 -0.04
CA GLY A 88 -12.68 -17.31 0.57
C GLY A 88 -12.51 -17.37 2.09
N GLU A 89 -13.36 -18.13 2.79
CA GLU A 89 -13.24 -18.36 4.23
C GLU A 89 -11.91 -19.01 4.60
N ILE A 90 -11.51 -20.09 3.88
CA ILE A 90 -10.21 -20.76 4.09
C ILE A 90 -9.05 -19.81 3.82
N ALA A 91 -9.14 -18.97 2.78
CA ALA A 91 -8.12 -17.98 2.44
C ALA A 91 -8.00 -16.87 3.50
N GLY A 92 -9.13 -16.50 4.11
CA GLY A 92 -9.21 -15.44 5.13
C GLY A 92 -8.95 -15.91 6.57
N GLU A 93 -8.97 -17.23 6.84
CA GLU A 93 -8.78 -17.76 8.20
C GLU A 93 -7.37 -17.45 8.73
N ALA A 94 -7.30 -16.75 9.86
CA ALA A 94 -6.05 -16.29 10.46
C ALA A 94 -5.06 -17.43 10.78
N PHE A 95 -3.77 -17.13 10.65
CA PHE A 95 -2.69 -17.98 11.14
C PHE A 95 -2.21 -17.50 12.49
N ASP A 96 -1.88 -18.45 13.37
CA ASP A 96 -1.17 -18.18 14.62
C ASP A 96 0.33 -18.37 14.39
N LEU A 97 1.08 -17.26 14.33
CA LEU A 97 2.53 -17.30 14.11
C LEU A 97 3.29 -18.03 15.23
N GLY A 98 2.72 -18.09 16.43
CA GLY A 98 3.32 -18.74 17.59
C GLY A 98 3.08 -20.25 17.66
N ARG A 99 2.21 -20.79 16.81
CA ARG A 99 1.78 -22.20 16.94
C ARG A 99 1.94 -23.02 15.65
N GLY A 100 1.88 -22.38 14.46
CA GLY A 100 1.89 -23.08 13.17
C GLY A 100 0.77 -24.13 12.98
N PRO A 101 0.70 -24.84 11.85
CA PRO A 101 1.47 -24.58 10.63
C PRO A 101 1.05 -23.28 9.97
N LEU A 102 2.00 -22.63 9.26
CA LEU A 102 1.78 -21.39 8.51
C LEU A 102 1.52 -21.66 7.01
N PHE A 103 1.11 -22.88 6.74
CA PHE A 103 0.73 -23.42 5.44
C PHE A 103 -0.58 -24.21 5.61
N ARG A 104 -1.52 -24.00 4.70
CA ARG A 104 -2.82 -24.70 4.67
C ARG A 104 -3.16 -25.06 3.24
N ALA A 105 -3.64 -26.28 3.03
CA ALA A 105 -4.22 -26.69 1.74
C ALA A 105 -5.53 -27.42 1.98
N ALA A 106 -6.51 -27.15 1.11
CA ALA A 106 -7.83 -27.79 1.14
C ALA A 106 -8.29 -28.10 -0.30
N LEU A 107 -9.10 -29.13 -0.42
CA LEU A 107 -9.72 -29.57 -1.67
C LEU A 107 -11.24 -29.59 -1.49
N LEU A 108 -11.94 -28.75 -2.24
CA LEU A 108 -13.41 -28.72 -2.26
C LEU A 108 -13.86 -29.54 -3.47
N LYS A 109 -14.48 -30.70 -3.23
CA LYS A 109 -14.97 -31.59 -4.27
C LYS A 109 -16.35 -31.13 -4.74
N LEU A 110 -16.47 -30.77 -6.00
CA LEU A 110 -17.74 -30.34 -6.62
C LEU A 110 -18.46 -31.50 -7.30
N SER A 111 -17.72 -32.45 -7.90
CA SER A 111 -18.24 -33.67 -8.54
C SER A 111 -17.14 -34.73 -8.55
N GLY A 112 -17.40 -35.85 -9.23
CA GLY A 112 -16.40 -36.92 -9.44
C GLY A 112 -15.14 -36.45 -10.18
N GLU A 113 -15.26 -35.42 -11.02
CA GLU A 113 -14.17 -34.91 -11.87
C GLU A 113 -13.95 -33.42 -11.75
N GLU A 114 -14.58 -32.74 -10.78
CA GLU A 114 -14.40 -31.29 -10.56
C GLU A 114 -14.08 -30.98 -9.09
N TYR A 115 -13.02 -30.22 -8.90
CA TYR A 115 -12.51 -29.81 -7.60
C TYR A 115 -12.08 -28.34 -7.60
N VAL A 116 -12.10 -27.71 -6.43
CA VAL A 116 -11.42 -26.43 -6.18
C VAL A 116 -10.31 -26.68 -5.15
N ALA A 117 -9.08 -26.50 -5.56
CA ALA A 117 -7.93 -26.56 -4.66
C ALA A 117 -7.64 -25.15 -4.11
N VAL A 118 -7.53 -25.06 -2.80
CA VAL A 118 -7.21 -23.83 -2.06
C VAL A 118 -5.90 -24.07 -1.33
N VAL A 119 -4.91 -23.24 -1.62
CA VAL A 119 -3.62 -23.26 -0.90
C VAL A 119 -3.40 -21.88 -0.32
N VAL A 120 -3.04 -21.80 0.95
CA VAL A 120 -2.79 -20.54 1.64
C VAL A 120 -1.48 -20.64 2.40
N MET A 121 -0.59 -19.68 2.19
CA MET A 121 0.65 -19.55 2.94
C MET A 121 0.71 -18.19 3.63
N HIS A 122 1.24 -18.15 4.85
CA HIS A 122 1.57 -16.87 5.46
C HIS A 122 2.84 -16.28 4.83
N HIS A 123 2.83 -14.98 4.56
CA HIS A 123 3.94 -14.30 3.88
C HIS A 123 5.27 -14.38 4.64
N ILE A 124 5.25 -14.63 5.98
CA ILE A 124 6.47 -14.77 6.79
C ILE A 124 7.29 -16.03 6.45
N VAL A 125 6.65 -17.04 5.84
CA VAL A 125 7.28 -18.31 5.42
C VAL A 125 7.31 -18.50 3.91
N SER A 126 6.80 -17.52 3.14
CA SER A 126 6.69 -17.63 1.69
C SER A 126 6.65 -16.26 1.01
N ASP A 127 6.88 -16.26 -0.30
CA ASP A 127 6.75 -15.10 -1.19
C ASP A 127 6.14 -15.51 -2.54
N GLY A 128 6.01 -14.57 -3.48
CA GLY A 128 5.46 -14.87 -4.80
C GLY A 128 6.25 -15.92 -5.57
N TRP A 129 7.58 -15.92 -5.48
CA TRP A 129 8.45 -16.94 -6.09
C TRP A 129 8.22 -18.34 -5.47
N SER A 130 7.97 -18.39 -4.18
CA SER A 130 7.71 -19.64 -3.44
C SER A 130 6.46 -20.36 -3.96
N ILE A 131 5.44 -19.62 -4.42
CA ILE A 131 4.24 -20.21 -5.10
C ILE A 131 4.65 -20.95 -6.37
N THR A 132 5.54 -20.37 -7.17
CA THR A 132 6.05 -21.00 -8.40
C THR A 132 6.82 -22.29 -8.09
N VAL A 133 7.65 -22.28 -7.04
CA VAL A 133 8.35 -23.48 -6.56
C VAL A 133 7.36 -24.55 -6.12
N LEU A 134 6.37 -24.19 -5.29
CA LEU A 134 5.33 -25.09 -4.80
C LEU A 134 4.57 -25.76 -5.97
N ILE A 135 4.09 -24.97 -6.92
CA ILE A 135 3.33 -25.44 -8.09
C ILE A 135 4.17 -26.42 -8.90
N ARG A 136 5.42 -26.06 -9.20
CA ARG A 136 6.35 -26.91 -9.96
C ARG A 136 6.63 -28.23 -9.25
N GLU A 137 6.91 -28.19 -7.95
CA GLU A 137 7.25 -29.41 -7.19
C GLU A 137 6.04 -30.31 -6.96
N VAL A 138 4.87 -29.76 -6.62
CA VAL A 138 3.63 -30.55 -6.50
C VAL A 138 3.29 -31.23 -7.82
N GLY A 139 3.37 -30.51 -8.95
CA GLY A 139 3.12 -31.09 -10.28
C GLY A 139 4.10 -32.22 -10.63
N THR A 140 5.39 -32.01 -10.37
CA THR A 140 6.44 -33.01 -10.61
C THR A 140 6.26 -34.27 -9.76
N LEU A 141 5.93 -34.09 -8.47
CA LEU A 141 5.72 -35.19 -7.54
C LEU A 141 4.42 -35.95 -7.84
N TYR A 142 3.34 -35.23 -8.13
CA TYR A 142 2.07 -35.84 -8.49
C TYR A 142 2.26 -36.75 -9.73
N ALA A 143 2.88 -36.24 -10.79
CA ALA A 143 3.13 -37.03 -12.00
C ALA A 143 3.99 -38.29 -11.71
N ALA A 144 5.03 -38.17 -10.87
CA ALA A 144 5.85 -39.33 -10.52
C ALA A 144 5.05 -40.35 -9.68
N PHE A 145 4.25 -39.87 -8.73
CA PHE A 145 3.52 -40.75 -7.79
C PHE A 145 2.32 -41.45 -8.43
N VAL A 146 1.65 -40.82 -9.42
CA VAL A 146 0.64 -41.49 -10.25
C VAL A 146 1.23 -42.70 -10.99
N ASP A 147 2.47 -42.54 -11.49
CA ASP A 147 3.19 -43.64 -12.17
C ASP A 147 3.82 -44.65 -11.18
N GLY A 148 3.60 -44.53 -9.88
CA GLY A 148 4.21 -45.36 -8.85
C GLY A 148 5.72 -45.18 -8.69
N ARG A 149 6.28 -44.09 -9.24
CA ARG A 149 7.73 -43.79 -9.15
C ARG A 149 8.04 -42.98 -7.88
N PRO A 150 9.29 -43.13 -7.34
CA PRO A 150 9.74 -42.30 -6.23
C PRO A 150 9.90 -40.83 -6.67
N SER A 151 10.08 -39.92 -5.66
CA SER A 151 10.36 -38.50 -5.93
C SER A 151 11.55 -38.30 -6.85
N PRO A 152 11.41 -37.58 -7.98
CA PRO A 152 12.55 -37.26 -8.86
C PRO A 152 13.28 -35.98 -8.44
N LEU A 153 12.80 -35.27 -7.40
CA LEU A 153 13.40 -34.02 -6.96
C LEU A 153 14.72 -34.25 -6.24
N PRO A 154 15.82 -33.56 -6.60
CA PRO A 154 17.10 -33.67 -5.90
C PRO A 154 16.98 -33.08 -4.48
N SER A 155 17.80 -33.51 -3.54
CA SER A 155 17.86 -32.89 -2.20
C SER A 155 18.15 -31.38 -2.30
N LEU A 156 17.58 -30.59 -1.39
CA LEU A 156 17.90 -29.15 -1.28
C LEU A 156 19.30 -29.01 -0.64
N PRO A 157 20.18 -28.18 -1.22
CA PRO A 157 21.53 -27.98 -0.67
C PRO A 157 21.54 -27.22 0.65
N VAL A 158 20.53 -26.34 0.83
CA VAL A 158 20.34 -25.50 2.02
C VAL A 158 18.84 -25.33 2.31
N GLN A 159 18.50 -24.85 3.50
CA GLN A 159 17.16 -24.51 3.93
C GLN A 159 17.03 -23.00 4.21
N TYR A 160 15.82 -22.51 4.37
CA TYR A 160 15.59 -21.08 4.66
C TYR A 160 16.25 -20.63 5.98
N ALA A 161 16.29 -21.50 6.98
CA ALA A 161 16.96 -21.21 8.25
C ALA A 161 18.47 -21.00 8.08
N ASP A 162 19.13 -21.79 7.21
CA ASP A 162 20.55 -21.64 6.89
C ASP A 162 20.83 -20.28 6.24
N TYR A 163 19.95 -19.87 5.29
CA TYR A 163 20.03 -18.54 4.69
C TYR A 163 19.87 -17.44 5.74
N ALA A 164 18.92 -17.55 6.66
CA ALA A 164 18.70 -16.56 7.71
C ALA A 164 19.92 -16.41 8.63
N VAL A 165 20.57 -17.50 8.99
CA VAL A 165 21.81 -17.50 9.78
C VAL A 165 22.96 -16.87 8.98
N TRP A 166 23.13 -17.27 7.72
CA TRP A 166 24.14 -16.72 6.82
C TRP A 166 23.94 -15.20 6.63
N GLN A 167 22.72 -14.75 6.31
CA GLN A 167 22.42 -13.33 6.10
C GLN A 167 22.76 -12.49 7.34
N ARG A 168 22.40 -12.96 8.54
CA ARG A 168 22.73 -12.28 9.80
C ARG A 168 24.23 -12.20 10.06
N GLY A 169 24.95 -13.24 9.71
CA GLY A 169 26.42 -13.27 9.86
C GLY A 169 27.14 -12.39 8.85
N TRP A 170 26.64 -12.37 7.60
CA TRP A 170 27.24 -11.62 6.51
C TRP A 170 26.89 -10.10 6.54
N LEU A 171 25.63 -9.75 6.83
CA LEU A 171 25.16 -8.37 6.84
C LEU A 171 25.52 -7.66 8.16
N GLN A 172 26.82 -7.49 8.39
CA GLN A 172 27.38 -6.84 9.58
C GLN A 172 28.56 -5.93 9.23
N GLY A 173 29.06 -5.20 10.21
CA GLY A 173 30.31 -4.42 10.10
C GLY A 173 30.31 -3.44 8.93
N GLU A 174 31.30 -3.53 8.06
CA GLU A 174 31.49 -2.63 6.93
C GLU A 174 30.44 -2.84 5.82
N VAL A 175 30.02 -4.07 5.55
CA VAL A 175 28.98 -4.39 4.55
C VAL A 175 27.69 -3.68 4.90
N LEU A 176 27.23 -3.84 6.13
CA LEU A 176 26.00 -3.18 6.60
C LEU A 176 26.12 -1.66 6.56
N ARG A 177 27.27 -1.10 7.01
CA ARG A 177 27.48 0.36 6.99
C ARG A 177 27.42 0.95 5.58
N LYS A 178 28.00 0.27 4.58
CA LYS A 178 27.95 0.71 3.16
C LYS A 178 26.52 0.72 2.64
N GLN A 179 25.75 -0.34 2.91
CA GLN A 179 24.34 -0.43 2.51
C GLN A 179 23.52 0.69 3.13
N ILE A 180 23.64 0.92 4.44
CA ILE A 180 22.92 1.97 5.16
C ILE A 180 23.34 3.37 4.64
N ALA A 181 24.62 3.61 4.43
CA ALA A 181 25.12 4.91 3.96
C ALA A 181 24.52 5.28 2.59
N TYR A 182 24.52 4.33 1.64
CA TYR A 182 23.89 4.54 0.34
C TYR A 182 22.42 4.93 0.44
N TRP A 183 21.64 4.18 1.21
CA TRP A 183 20.22 4.46 1.33
C TRP A 183 19.91 5.75 2.08
N LYS A 184 20.69 6.08 3.12
CA LYS A 184 20.56 7.37 3.83
C LYS A 184 20.87 8.56 2.93
N ASP A 185 21.93 8.48 2.13
CA ASP A 185 22.28 9.51 1.15
C ASP A 185 21.18 9.65 0.10
N ARG A 186 20.77 8.54 -0.52
CA ARG A 186 19.79 8.53 -1.61
C ARG A 186 18.41 9.02 -1.18
N LEU A 187 18.00 8.77 0.06
CA LEU A 187 16.68 9.14 0.61
C LEU A 187 16.71 10.41 1.46
N SER A 188 17.87 11.07 1.59
CA SER A 188 17.97 12.35 2.28
C SER A 188 17.08 13.39 1.60
N GLY A 189 16.22 14.07 2.39
CA GLY A 189 15.31 15.10 1.87
C GLY A 189 14.16 14.55 0.99
N ALA A 190 13.96 13.23 0.92
CA ALA A 190 12.83 12.66 0.20
C ALA A 190 11.49 13.15 0.78
N PRO A 191 10.45 13.37 -0.05
CA PRO A 191 9.15 13.77 0.44
C PRO A 191 8.56 12.69 1.36
N ALA A 192 7.96 13.11 2.48
CA ALA A 192 7.39 12.20 3.47
C ALA A 192 6.23 11.35 2.91
N ALA A 193 5.52 11.87 1.91
CA ALA A 193 4.43 11.17 1.23
C ALA A 193 4.19 11.71 -0.18
N LEU A 194 3.72 10.84 -1.05
CA LEU A 194 3.18 11.21 -2.35
C LEU A 194 1.71 11.65 -2.18
N LYS A 195 1.38 12.87 -2.62
CA LYS A 195 0.06 13.50 -2.46
C LYS A 195 -0.83 13.22 -3.67
N LEU A 196 -1.25 11.98 -3.86
CA LEU A 196 -2.20 11.66 -4.92
C LEU A 196 -3.58 12.27 -4.65
N PRO A 197 -4.29 12.75 -5.70
CA PRO A 197 -5.65 13.23 -5.57
C PRO A 197 -6.59 12.06 -5.32
N THR A 198 -7.11 11.96 -4.09
CA THR A 198 -8.03 10.89 -3.71
C THR A 198 -9.48 11.30 -3.91
N ASP A 199 -10.35 10.33 -4.25
CA ASP A 199 -11.79 10.56 -4.40
C ASP A 199 -12.50 10.64 -3.04
N ARG A 200 -11.86 10.05 -1.99
CA ARG A 200 -12.39 9.99 -0.63
C ARG A 200 -11.39 10.52 0.39
N VAL A 201 -11.93 10.98 1.51
CA VAL A 201 -11.11 11.38 2.67
C VAL A 201 -10.37 10.15 3.19
N ARG A 202 -9.06 10.29 3.41
CA ARG A 202 -8.19 9.25 3.92
C ARG A 202 -8.65 8.80 5.33
N PRO A 203 -8.86 7.50 5.57
CA PRO A 203 -9.16 7.00 6.90
C PRO A 203 -7.93 7.10 7.82
N ALA A 204 -8.14 7.23 9.12
CA ALA A 204 -7.05 7.32 10.10
C ALA A 204 -6.19 6.03 10.17
N VAL A 205 -6.78 4.88 9.81
CA VAL A 205 -6.11 3.57 9.76
C VAL A 205 -6.45 2.91 8.43
N GLN A 206 -5.46 2.29 7.78
CA GLN A 206 -5.67 1.55 6.53
C GLN A 206 -6.60 0.34 6.77
N SER A 207 -7.61 0.16 5.89
CA SER A 207 -8.49 -1.01 5.91
C SER A 207 -7.96 -2.19 5.11
N TYR A 208 -6.99 -1.96 4.24
CA TYR A 208 -6.46 -2.89 3.24
C TYR A 208 -7.49 -3.38 2.21
N ARG A 209 -8.70 -2.80 2.17
CA ARG A 209 -9.69 -3.11 1.14
C ARG A 209 -9.20 -2.61 -0.21
N GLY A 210 -9.25 -3.47 -1.21
CA GLY A 210 -8.73 -3.16 -2.53
C GLY A 210 -9.63 -3.62 -3.66
N SER A 211 -9.31 -3.11 -4.83
CA SER A 211 -9.82 -3.58 -6.11
C SER A 211 -8.73 -3.45 -7.16
N TYR A 212 -9.01 -3.83 -8.39
CA TYR A 212 -8.07 -3.68 -9.49
C TYR A 212 -8.74 -3.28 -10.80
N HIS A 213 -7.95 -2.64 -11.66
CA HIS A 213 -8.28 -2.39 -13.06
C HIS A 213 -7.19 -2.98 -13.95
N GLY A 214 -7.57 -3.89 -14.86
CA GLY A 214 -6.65 -4.56 -15.78
C GLY A 214 -6.73 -3.98 -17.18
N PHE A 215 -5.57 -3.81 -17.84
CA PHE A 215 -5.49 -3.40 -19.24
C PHE A 215 -4.24 -4.01 -19.89
N ALA A 216 -4.16 -3.96 -21.22
CA ALA A 216 -3.02 -4.49 -21.96
C ALA A 216 -2.36 -3.39 -22.81
N LEU A 217 -1.04 -3.43 -22.89
CA LEU A 217 -0.29 -2.70 -23.90
C LEU A 217 -0.21 -3.55 -25.17
N PRO A 218 -0.59 -3.02 -26.34
CA PRO A 218 -0.54 -3.76 -27.59
C PRO A 218 0.88 -4.24 -27.95
N PRO A 219 1.02 -5.32 -28.71
CA PRO A 219 2.33 -5.87 -29.11
C PRO A 219 3.23 -4.81 -29.80
N ASP A 220 2.67 -4.00 -30.68
CA ASP A 220 3.41 -2.98 -31.42
C ASP A 220 3.97 -1.89 -30.51
N LEU A 221 3.17 -1.42 -29.54
CA LEU A 221 3.63 -0.47 -28.52
C LEU A 221 4.71 -1.11 -27.64
N THR A 222 4.50 -2.35 -27.21
CA THR A 222 5.48 -3.10 -26.41
C THR A 222 6.80 -3.27 -27.17
N ALA A 223 6.76 -3.62 -28.44
CA ALA A 223 7.95 -3.74 -29.29
C ALA A 223 8.70 -2.40 -29.41
N SER A 224 7.97 -1.30 -29.57
CA SER A 224 8.52 0.06 -29.67
C SER A 224 9.18 0.50 -28.36
N LEU A 225 8.55 0.23 -27.20
CA LEU A 225 9.10 0.48 -25.86
C LEU A 225 10.37 -0.36 -25.61
N ASN A 226 10.37 -1.63 -25.99
CA ASN A 226 11.55 -2.49 -25.96
C ASN A 226 12.67 -1.98 -26.87
N GLY A 227 12.30 -1.42 -28.03
CA GLY A 227 13.23 -0.75 -28.94
C GLY A 227 13.88 0.48 -28.31
N LEU A 228 13.09 1.32 -27.63
CA LEU A 228 13.59 2.47 -26.87
C LEU A 228 14.51 2.01 -25.74
N ALA A 229 14.08 1.07 -24.93
CA ALA A 229 14.89 0.52 -23.84
C ALA A 229 16.27 0.06 -24.30
N ARG A 230 16.33 -0.72 -25.38
CA ARG A 230 17.60 -1.19 -25.96
C ARG A 230 18.51 -0.06 -26.45
N ARG A 231 17.94 0.97 -27.10
CA ARG A 231 18.73 2.13 -27.58
C ARG A 231 19.37 2.91 -26.44
N GLU A 232 18.66 3.01 -25.32
CA GLU A 232 19.13 3.77 -24.14
C GLU A 232 19.88 2.90 -23.11
N GLY A 233 20.14 1.62 -23.41
CA GLY A 233 20.81 0.69 -22.50
C GLY A 233 20.02 0.43 -21.19
N ALA A 234 18.69 0.54 -21.28
CA ALA A 234 17.74 0.34 -20.19
C ALA A 234 16.93 -0.96 -20.40
N THR A 235 16.13 -1.32 -19.42
CA THR A 235 15.17 -2.42 -19.51
C THR A 235 13.75 -1.87 -19.75
N LEU A 236 12.83 -2.73 -20.23
CA LEU A 236 11.42 -2.37 -20.35
C LEU A 236 10.84 -1.91 -19.01
N PHE A 237 11.22 -2.59 -17.91
CA PHE A 237 10.85 -2.18 -16.56
C PHE A 237 11.25 -0.73 -16.25
N MET A 238 12.47 -0.32 -16.60
CA MET A 238 12.95 1.04 -16.35
C MET A 238 12.17 2.08 -17.17
N VAL A 239 11.81 1.76 -18.42
CA VAL A 239 10.95 2.62 -19.25
C VAL A 239 9.57 2.78 -18.64
N LEU A 240 8.93 1.67 -18.22
CA LEU A 240 7.60 1.68 -17.58
C LEU A 240 7.62 2.35 -16.21
N LEU A 241 8.70 2.20 -15.43
CA LEU A 241 8.90 2.91 -14.17
C LEU A 241 9.00 4.42 -14.40
N GLY A 242 9.82 4.87 -15.35
CA GLY A 242 9.94 6.29 -15.69
C GLY A 242 8.62 6.90 -16.13
N ALA A 243 7.89 6.22 -17.01
CA ALA A 243 6.56 6.65 -17.44
C ALA A 243 5.57 6.71 -16.26
N PHE A 244 5.61 5.73 -15.35
CA PHE A 244 4.77 5.73 -14.16
C PHE A 244 5.10 6.90 -13.22
N GLN A 245 6.39 7.20 -13.02
CA GLN A 245 6.83 8.37 -12.24
C GLN A 245 6.39 9.70 -12.87
N VAL A 246 6.37 9.82 -14.20
CA VAL A 246 5.81 11.01 -14.88
C VAL A 246 4.32 11.16 -14.58
N VAL A 247 3.52 10.09 -14.70
CA VAL A 247 2.09 10.14 -14.38
C VAL A 247 1.89 10.53 -12.91
N LEU A 248 2.63 9.91 -11.99
CA LEU A 248 2.54 10.23 -10.56
C LEU A 248 2.91 11.70 -10.28
N SER A 249 3.93 12.22 -10.95
CA SER A 249 4.33 13.64 -10.86
C SER A 249 3.22 14.58 -11.33
N ARG A 250 2.59 14.26 -12.46
CA ARG A 250 1.48 15.07 -13.03
C ARG A 250 0.23 15.00 -12.16
N TRP A 251 -0.04 13.85 -11.53
CA TRP A 251 -1.18 13.66 -10.63
C TRP A 251 -0.99 14.31 -9.25
N SER A 252 0.20 14.21 -8.69
CA SER A 252 0.49 14.75 -7.35
C SER A 252 0.93 16.22 -7.34
N GLY A 253 1.34 16.76 -8.51
CA GLY A 253 2.00 18.06 -8.61
C GLY A 253 3.42 18.08 -8.02
N GLN A 254 3.98 16.93 -7.59
CA GLN A 254 5.31 16.82 -7.00
C GLN A 254 6.36 16.51 -8.08
N GLY A 255 7.57 17.07 -7.96
CA GLY A 255 8.69 16.77 -8.86
C GLY A 255 9.54 15.61 -8.39
N ASP A 256 9.60 15.38 -7.11
CA ASP A 256 10.40 14.34 -6.47
C ASP A 256 9.50 13.13 -6.15
N ILE A 257 9.69 12.04 -6.86
CA ILE A 257 8.79 10.88 -6.85
C ILE A 257 9.50 9.66 -6.28
N VAL A 258 8.89 9.07 -5.26
CA VAL A 258 9.36 7.85 -4.60
C VAL A 258 8.39 6.71 -4.85
N VAL A 259 8.89 5.62 -5.43
CA VAL A 259 8.12 4.41 -5.75
C VAL A 259 8.82 3.19 -5.14
N GLY A 260 8.06 2.31 -4.49
CA GLY A 260 8.55 1.03 -4.04
C GLY A 260 8.58 -0.01 -5.17
N SER A 261 9.55 -0.92 -5.13
CA SER A 261 9.58 -2.07 -6.04
C SER A 261 10.08 -3.31 -5.32
N PRO A 262 9.35 -4.44 -5.37
CA PRO A 262 9.83 -5.68 -4.76
C PRO A 262 10.92 -6.30 -5.63
N ILE A 263 11.83 -7.00 -4.96
CA ILE A 263 12.86 -7.81 -5.61
C ILE A 263 12.85 -9.21 -5.00
N ALA A 264 13.11 -10.24 -5.82
CA ALA A 264 13.01 -11.63 -5.40
C ALA A 264 13.99 -12.02 -4.28
N GLY A 265 15.11 -11.29 -4.12
CA GLY A 265 16.10 -11.52 -3.05
C GLY A 265 16.85 -12.85 -3.12
N ARG A 266 16.75 -13.59 -4.25
CA ARG A 266 17.45 -14.84 -4.48
C ARG A 266 18.71 -14.63 -5.30
N THR A 267 19.74 -14.06 -4.66
CA THR A 267 21.00 -13.69 -5.30
C THR A 267 21.95 -14.88 -5.52
N HIS A 268 21.64 -16.04 -4.95
CA HIS A 268 22.41 -17.28 -5.09
C HIS A 268 21.53 -18.36 -5.71
N ARG A 269 22.11 -19.18 -6.61
CA ARG A 269 21.41 -20.24 -7.33
C ARG A 269 20.77 -21.27 -6.38
N GLU A 270 21.42 -21.53 -5.26
CA GLU A 270 20.95 -22.46 -4.23
C GLU A 270 19.62 -22.01 -3.59
N LEU A 271 19.29 -20.72 -3.66
CA LEU A 271 18.05 -20.15 -3.10
C LEU A 271 16.87 -20.24 -4.06
N GLU A 272 17.11 -20.43 -5.37
CA GLU A 272 16.04 -20.40 -6.39
C GLU A 272 15.00 -21.53 -6.20
N GLY A 273 15.46 -22.68 -5.69
CA GLY A 273 14.61 -23.85 -5.41
C GLY A 273 13.94 -23.84 -4.03
N LEU A 274 14.14 -22.82 -3.20
CA LEU A 274 13.61 -22.78 -1.84
C LEU A 274 12.23 -22.13 -1.75
N ILE A 275 11.41 -22.62 -0.84
CA ILE A 275 10.25 -21.90 -0.31
C ILE A 275 10.69 -21.11 0.93
N GLY A 276 10.35 -19.81 0.98
CA GLY A 276 10.73 -18.93 2.08
C GLY A 276 10.41 -17.47 1.77
N PHE A 277 10.61 -16.58 2.73
CA PHE A 277 10.40 -15.14 2.61
C PHE A 277 11.72 -14.45 2.23
N PHE A 278 12.04 -14.42 0.95
CA PHE A 278 13.27 -13.80 0.42
C PHE A 278 13.02 -12.40 -0.15
N VAL A 279 11.77 -12.06 -0.47
CA VAL A 279 11.44 -10.78 -1.08
C VAL A 279 11.92 -9.62 -0.22
N ASN A 280 12.56 -8.64 -0.87
CA ASN A 280 12.91 -7.36 -0.27
C ASN A 280 12.28 -6.22 -1.06
N MET A 281 12.19 -5.04 -0.45
CA MET A 281 11.60 -3.85 -1.06
C MET A 281 12.68 -2.82 -1.33
N LEU A 282 12.78 -2.38 -2.59
CA LEU A 282 13.66 -1.31 -3.01
C LEU A 282 12.89 0.01 -3.11
N VAL A 283 13.56 1.12 -2.84
CA VAL A 283 13.02 2.47 -2.90
C VAL A 283 13.61 3.19 -4.11
N LEU A 284 12.80 3.47 -5.12
CA LEU A 284 13.21 4.07 -6.38
C LEU A 284 12.77 5.54 -6.42
N ARG A 285 13.69 6.45 -6.09
CA ARG A 285 13.47 7.90 -6.07
C ARG A 285 14.05 8.54 -7.32
N THR A 286 13.25 9.37 -7.99
CA THR A 286 13.67 10.11 -9.17
C THR A 286 13.14 11.55 -9.10
N ASP A 287 14.00 12.53 -9.44
CA ASP A 287 13.65 13.94 -9.45
C ASP A 287 13.31 14.41 -10.87
N LEU A 288 12.08 14.88 -11.06
CA LEU A 288 11.57 15.44 -12.30
C LEU A 288 11.47 16.98 -12.26
N SER A 289 12.03 17.63 -11.24
CA SER A 289 11.85 19.08 -11.01
C SER A 289 12.45 19.96 -12.11
N GLY A 290 13.50 19.48 -12.77
CA GLY A 290 14.19 20.18 -13.86
C GLY A 290 13.53 20.07 -15.22
N ASP A 291 12.33 19.46 -15.30
CA ASP A 291 11.62 19.20 -16.56
C ASP A 291 12.50 18.48 -17.62
N PRO A 292 13.12 17.34 -17.24
CA PRO A 292 13.99 16.63 -18.18
C PRO A 292 13.22 16.09 -19.38
N SER A 293 13.91 15.84 -20.48
CA SER A 293 13.35 14.99 -21.54
C SER A 293 13.14 13.57 -21.01
N PHE A 294 12.25 12.79 -21.65
CA PHE A 294 12.05 11.41 -21.20
C PHE A 294 13.33 10.57 -21.31
N ARG A 295 14.20 10.85 -22.29
CA ARG A 295 15.50 10.21 -22.43
C ARG A 295 16.42 10.49 -21.23
N GLU A 296 16.53 11.75 -20.81
CA GLU A 296 17.33 12.13 -19.64
C GLU A 296 16.76 11.50 -18.36
N LEU A 297 15.43 11.53 -18.21
CA LEU A 297 14.73 10.86 -17.11
C LEU A 297 15.04 9.35 -17.09
N LEU A 298 15.00 8.69 -18.24
CA LEU A 298 15.31 7.26 -18.34
C LEU A 298 16.75 6.95 -17.92
N GLY A 299 17.69 7.85 -18.23
CA GLY A 299 19.07 7.79 -17.72
C GLY A 299 19.11 7.82 -16.19
N GLN A 300 18.40 8.76 -15.56
CA GLN A 300 18.31 8.86 -14.09
C GLN A 300 17.64 7.63 -13.47
N VAL A 301 16.55 7.14 -14.07
CA VAL A 301 15.84 5.92 -13.62
C VAL A 301 16.76 4.70 -13.69
N ARG A 302 17.55 4.58 -14.76
CA ARG A 302 18.53 3.49 -14.92
C ARG A 302 19.59 3.54 -13.83
N GLU A 303 20.19 4.69 -13.55
CA GLU A 303 21.18 4.85 -12.48
C GLU A 303 20.57 4.53 -11.11
N THR A 304 19.36 5.03 -10.86
CA THR A 304 18.62 4.75 -9.61
C THR A 304 18.38 3.26 -9.44
N ALA A 305 17.90 2.57 -10.47
CA ALA A 305 17.61 1.14 -10.41
C ALA A 305 18.89 0.30 -10.20
N LEU A 306 19.96 0.60 -10.97
CA LEU A 306 21.24 -0.12 -10.83
C LEU A 306 21.87 0.10 -9.45
N GLY A 307 21.82 1.34 -8.94
CA GLY A 307 22.29 1.64 -7.58
C GLY A 307 21.49 0.90 -6.51
N ALA A 308 20.16 0.85 -6.66
CA ALA A 308 19.28 0.10 -5.75
C ALA A 308 19.57 -1.41 -5.80
N TYR A 309 19.79 -1.99 -6.98
CA TYR A 309 20.15 -3.40 -7.12
C TYR A 309 21.52 -3.73 -6.50
N ALA A 310 22.49 -2.83 -6.60
CA ALA A 310 23.80 -2.99 -5.95
C ALA A 310 23.71 -2.94 -4.40
N HIS A 311 22.62 -2.39 -3.87
CA HIS A 311 22.39 -2.23 -2.42
C HIS A 311 21.10 -2.93 -1.95
N GLN A 312 20.70 -4.02 -2.64
CA GLN A 312 19.45 -4.74 -2.39
C GLN A 312 19.45 -5.61 -1.13
N ASP A 313 20.62 -5.82 -0.51
CA ASP A 313 20.77 -6.77 0.60
C ASP A 313 20.32 -6.20 1.95
N LEU A 314 20.17 -4.87 2.06
CA LEU A 314 19.61 -4.25 3.28
C LEU A 314 18.11 -4.55 3.37
N PRO A 315 17.63 -5.30 4.40
CA PRO A 315 16.21 -5.50 4.59
C PRO A 315 15.47 -4.18 4.76
N PHE A 316 14.30 -4.05 4.13
CA PHE A 316 13.50 -2.83 4.14
C PHE A 316 13.13 -2.39 5.55
N GLU A 317 12.81 -3.33 6.45
CA GLU A 317 12.49 -3.05 7.84
C GLU A 317 13.68 -2.42 8.59
N LYS A 318 14.89 -2.83 8.23
CA LYS A 318 16.12 -2.24 8.79
C LYS A 318 16.34 -0.84 8.25
N LEU A 319 16.05 -0.61 6.96
CA LEU A 319 16.08 0.73 6.37
C LEU A 319 15.07 1.66 7.06
N VAL A 320 13.83 1.20 7.28
CA VAL A 320 12.80 1.96 8.02
C VAL A 320 13.25 2.29 9.43
N ALA A 321 13.88 1.33 10.13
CA ALA A 321 14.41 1.56 11.48
C ALA A 321 15.55 2.59 11.51
N GLU A 322 16.39 2.65 10.46
CA GLU A 322 17.52 3.58 10.34
C GLU A 322 17.11 4.99 9.91
N LEU A 323 16.08 5.11 9.07
CA LEU A 323 15.56 6.40 8.59
C LEU A 323 14.57 7.03 9.56
N GLN A 324 13.95 6.24 10.42
CA GLN A 324 12.94 6.67 11.41
C GLN A 324 11.87 7.60 10.80
N PRO A 325 11.19 7.22 9.70
CA PRO A 325 10.17 8.06 9.11
C PRO A 325 9.03 8.31 10.12
N VAL A 326 8.38 9.48 10.00
CA VAL A 326 7.17 9.78 10.78
C VAL A 326 6.15 8.65 10.55
N ARG A 327 5.71 8.02 11.64
CA ARG A 327 4.73 6.94 11.59
C ARG A 327 3.33 7.49 11.44
N ASP A 328 2.65 7.02 10.41
CA ASP A 328 1.26 7.35 10.09
C ASP A 328 0.53 6.03 9.82
N LEU A 329 -0.45 5.68 10.64
CA LEU A 329 -1.22 4.44 10.48
C LEU A 329 -2.12 4.45 9.24
N SER A 330 -2.33 5.62 8.65
CA SER A 330 -3.12 5.79 7.44
C SER A 330 -2.35 5.46 6.16
N ARG A 331 -1.02 5.25 6.23
CA ARG A 331 -0.16 5.02 5.06
C ARG A 331 1.11 4.22 5.37
N GLN A 332 1.67 3.62 4.33
CA GLN A 332 2.95 2.93 4.43
C GLN A 332 4.11 3.93 4.60
N PRO A 333 5.16 3.58 5.39
CA PRO A 333 6.35 4.41 5.54
C PRO A 333 7.15 4.47 4.24
N ILE A 334 7.84 5.60 4.01
CA ILE A 334 8.75 5.89 2.90
C ILE A 334 8.03 6.02 1.55
N PHE A 335 7.20 5.07 1.13
CA PHE A 335 6.44 5.13 -0.12
C PHE A 335 5.03 4.55 0.03
N GLN A 336 4.09 5.09 -0.73
CA GLN A 336 2.67 4.69 -0.73
C GLN A 336 2.27 4.01 -2.04
N VAL A 337 3.12 4.15 -3.06
CA VAL A 337 2.89 3.63 -4.42
C VAL A 337 3.98 2.63 -4.78
N MET A 338 3.59 1.57 -5.46
CA MET A 338 4.49 0.48 -5.83
C MET A 338 4.38 0.13 -7.31
N ILE A 339 5.49 -0.28 -7.90
CA ILE A 339 5.53 -0.94 -9.21
C ILE A 339 6.12 -2.34 -9.04
N ASN A 340 5.47 -3.32 -9.62
CA ASN A 340 5.89 -4.72 -9.53
C ASN A 340 5.91 -5.34 -10.93
N SER A 341 7.07 -5.79 -11.35
CA SER A 341 7.24 -6.50 -12.62
C SER A 341 7.54 -7.96 -12.34
N PHE A 342 6.61 -8.82 -12.72
CA PHE A 342 6.88 -10.23 -12.83
C PHE A 342 7.33 -10.51 -14.26
N LEU A 343 8.63 -10.70 -14.44
CA LEU A 343 9.16 -11.40 -15.60
C LEU A 343 8.80 -12.88 -15.40
N GLU A 344 7.56 -13.22 -15.62
CA GLU A 344 7.19 -14.61 -15.77
C GLU A 344 7.55 -15.05 -17.19
N GLU A 345 8.64 -15.77 -17.29
CA GLU A 345 8.50 -17.04 -17.99
C GLU A 345 7.22 -17.65 -17.43
N THR A 346 6.21 -17.89 -18.27
CA THR A 346 4.87 -18.42 -17.97
C THR A 346 4.89 -19.16 -16.63
N PRO A 347 4.07 -18.78 -15.61
CA PRO A 347 4.09 -19.53 -14.37
C PRO A 347 4.02 -20.99 -14.77
N PRO A 348 4.90 -21.85 -14.25
CA PRO A 348 4.87 -23.24 -14.64
C PRO A 348 3.41 -23.64 -14.48
N SER A 349 2.73 -23.86 -15.60
CA SER A 349 1.34 -24.26 -15.56
C SER A 349 1.38 -25.52 -14.70
N LEU A 350 0.65 -25.52 -13.59
CA LEU A 350 0.52 -26.72 -12.79
C LEU A 350 0.01 -27.78 -13.76
N VAL A 351 0.92 -28.62 -14.23
CA VAL A 351 0.58 -29.71 -15.13
C VAL A 351 0.39 -30.92 -14.26
N LEU A 352 -0.86 -31.25 -13.98
CA LEU A 352 -1.22 -32.52 -13.38
C LEU A 352 -1.70 -33.41 -14.53
N PRO A 353 -1.06 -34.58 -14.75
CA PRO A 353 -1.45 -35.48 -15.83
C PRO A 353 -2.94 -35.81 -15.78
N GLY A 354 -3.64 -35.65 -16.90
CA GLY A 354 -5.08 -35.93 -17.00
C GLY A 354 -5.99 -34.87 -16.41
N LEU A 355 -5.48 -33.74 -15.95
CA LEU A 355 -6.26 -32.67 -15.34
C LEU A 355 -6.12 -31.36 -16.13
N ASN A 356 -7.24 -30.66 -16.29
CA ASN A 356 -7.27 -29.28 -16.75
C ASN A 356 -7.35 -28.35 -15.54
N ILE A 357 -6.48 -27.31 -15.51
CA ILE A 357 -6.34 -26.40 -14.39
C ILE A 357 -6.69 -24.99 -14.85
N SER A 358 -7.60 -24.34 -14.14
CA SER A 358 -7.96 -22.94 -14.37
C SER A 358 -7.91 -22.14 -13.08
N ALA A 359 -7.39 -20.91 -13.17
CA ALA A 359 -7.39 -20.01 -12.02
C ALA A 359 -8.83 -19.58 -11.68
N LEU A 360 -9.18 -19.61 -10.40
CA LEU A 360 -10.38 -18.98 -9.89
C LEU A 360 -10.01 -17.61 -9.35
N ALA A 361 -10.65 -16.55 -9.88
CA ALA A 361 -10.45 -15.20 -9.37
C ALA A 361 -10.91 -15.13 -7.91
N ALA A 362 -10.06 -14.62 -7.03
CA ALA A 362 -10.48 -14.26 -5.68
C ALA A 362 -11.47 -13.08 -5.77
N GLU A 363 -12.57 -13.16 -5.02
CA GLU A 363 -13.58 -12.10 -5.00
C GLU A 363 -13.09 -10.86 -4.25
N GLU A 364 -12.20 -11.03 -3.28
CA GLU A 364 -11.63 -9.92 -2.51
C GLU A 364 -10.15 -9.71 -2.85
N VAL A 365 -9.81 -8.45 -3.18
CA VAL A 365 -8.44 -8.01 -3.40
C VAL A 365 -8.01 -7.18 -2.20
N SER A 366 -6.93 -7.57 -1.56
CA SER A 366 -6.30 -6.77 -0.50
C SER A 366 -5.30 -5.79 -1.11
N ALA A 367 -5.47 -4.49 -0.86
CA ALA A 367 -4.54 -3.44 -1.27
C ALA A 367 -3.65 -3.01 -0.09
N ARG A 368 -2.40 -3.42 -0.10
CA ARG A 368 -1.41 -3.02 0.91
C ARG A 368 -0.87 -1.61 0.69
N PHE A 369 -0.90 -1.15 -0.54
CA PHE A 369 -0.45 0.18 -0.97
C PHE A 369 -1.66 0.97 -1.47
N GLU A 370 -1.51 2.29 -1.51
CA GLU A 370 -2.55 3.16 -2.05
C GLU A 370 -2.81 2.85 -3.53
N LEU A 371 -1.72 2.63 -4.28
CA LEU A 371 -1.74 2.28 -5.69
C LEU A 371 -0.54 1.38 -6.00
N MET A 372 -0.77 0.30 -6.75
CA MET A 372 0.29 -0.59 -7.24
C MET A 372 0.07 -0.91 -8.71
N LEU A 373 1.10 -0.66 -9.52
CA LEU A 373 1.15 -1.09 -10.92
C LEU A 373 1.84 -2.46 -11.01
N ARG A 374 1.09 -3.48 -11.36
CA ARG A 374 1.64 -4.80 -11.72
C ARG A 374 1.81 -4.91 -13.22
N LEU A 375 2.96 -5.41 -13.61
CA LEU A 375 3.35 -5.62 -15.00
C LEU A 375 3.66 -7.10 -15.24
N ARG A 376 3.11 -7.66 -16.29
CA ARG A 376 3.42 -9.02 -16.75
C ARG A 376 3.69 -8.99 -18.24
N GLU A 377 4.92 -9.28 -18.63
CA GLU A 377 5.29 -9.42 -20.04
C GLU A 377 4.78 -10.77 -20.57
N THR A 378 4.18 -10.75 -21.74
CA THR A 378 3.68 -11.93 -22.44
C THR A 378 4.08 -11.88 -23.91
N THR A 379 3.87 -12.99 -24.63
CA THR A 379 4.09 -13.02 -26.08
C THR A 379 3.12 -12.10 -26.86
N GLN A 380 2.03 -11.65 -26.23
CA GLN A 380 1.01 -10.77 -26.78
C GLN A 380 1.13 -9.32 -26.30
N GLY A 381 2.28 -8.94 -25.70
CA GLY A 381 2.51 -7.61 -25.14
C GLY A 381 2.58 -7.62 -23.61
N VAL A 382 2.41 -6.46 -22.98
CA VAL A 382 2.44 -6.32 -21.53
C VAL A 382 1.01 -6.25 -20.97
N ILE A 383 0.69 -7.16 -20.07
CA ILE A 383 -0.53 -7.06 -19.26
C ILE A 383 -0.21 -6.19 -18.04
N CYS A 384 -0.98 -5.12 -17.90
CA CYS A 384 -0.90 -4.17 -16.80
C CYS A 384 -2.12 -4.31 -15.89
N ARG A 385 -1.89 -4.14 -14.60
CA ARG A 385 -2.97 -4.16 -13.60
C ARG A 385 -2.67 -3.11 -12.53
N PHE A 386 -3.55 -2.13 -12.40
CA PHE A 386 -3.56 -1.25 -11.24
C PHE A 386 -4.34 -1.90 -10.11
N GLU A 387 -3.69 -2.17 -8.99
CA GLU A 387 -4.33 -2.49 -7.71
C GLU A 387 -4.38 -1.22 -6.86
N TYR A 388 -5.52 -0.96 -6.20
CA TYR A 388 -5.73 0.30 -5.49
C TYR A 388 -6.59 0.12 -4.25
N ALA A 389 -6.38 1.01 -3.27
CA ALA A 389 -7.17 1.09 -2.05
C ALA A 389 -8.55 1.70 -2.37
N THR A 390 -9.62 0.93 -2.18
CA THR A 390 -11.00 1.38 -2.43
C THR A 390 -11.50 2.43 -1.43
N ASP A 391 -10.81 2.58 -0.30
CA ASP A 391 -11.04 3.67 0.64
C ASP A 391 -10.56 5.03 0.13
N LEU A 392 -9.72 5.05 -0.92
CA LEU A 392 -9.14 6.26 -1.48
C LEU A 392 -9.62 6.56 -2.89
N PHE A 393 -9.78 5.53 -3.72
CA PHE A 393 -10.02 5.69 -5.15
C PHE A 393 -11.28 4.98 -5.64
N ASP A 394 -11.94 5.59 -6.61
CA ASP A 394 -13.00 4.97 -7.40
C ASP A 394 -12.43 4.23 -8.61
N GLY A 395 -13.12 3.18 -9.06
CA GLY A 395 -12.71 2.41 -10.24
C GLY A 395 -12.59 3.26 -11.50
N THR A 396 -13.48 4.23 -11.69
CA THR A 396 -13.44 5.17 -12.83
C THR A 396 -12.23 6.10 -12.81
N THR A 397 -11.73 6.46 -11.63
CA THR A 397 -10.51 7.25 -11.49
C THR A 397 -9.28 6.44 -11.91
N ILE A 398 -9.24 5.16 -11.52
CA ILE A 398 -8.15 4.26 -11.93
C ILE A 398 -8.22 3.89 -13.42
N GLU A 399 -9.42 3.79 -13.99
CA GLU A 399 -9.61 3.59 -15.44
C GLU A 399 -9.04 4.78 -16.24
N ARG A 400 -9.30 6.03 -15.79
CA ARG A 400 -8.69 7.24 -16.39
C ARG A 400 -7.17 7.21 -16.27
N LEU A 401 -6.63 6.88 -15.09
CA LEU A 401 -5.20 6.73 -14.87
C LEU A 401 -4.57 5.73 -15.85
N ALA A 402 -5.22 4.58 -16.06
CA ALA A 402 -4.76 3.56 -17.00
C ALA A 402 -4.75 4.08 -18.45
N GLY A 403 -5.78 4.81 -18.85
CA GLY A 403 -5.85 5.47 -20.16
C GLY A 403 -4.76 6.49 -20.37
N GLN A 404 -4.50 7.33 -19.37
CA GLN A 404 -3.45 8.35 -19.38
C GLN A 404 -2.05 7.73 -19.39
N PHE A 405 -1.82 6.67 -18.61
CA PHE A 405 -0.56 5.94 -18.64
C PHE A 405 -0.27 5.35 -20.02
N ARG A 406 -1.27 4.73 -20.67
CA ARG A 406 -1.12 4.21 -22.02
C ARG A 406 -0.83 5.33 -23.03
N LYS A 407 -1.59 6.45 -22.97
CA LYS A 407 -1.38 7.60 -23.85
C LYS A 407 0.04 8.16 -23.69
N LEU A 408 0.52 8.32 -22.47
CA LEU A 408 1.88 8.76 -22.18
C LEU A 408 2.94 7.82 -22.81
N LEU A 409 2.74 6.50 -22.74
CA LEU A 409 3.67 5.55 -23.36
C LEU A 409 3.72 5.68 -24.88
N GLU A 410 2.59 5.98 -25.54
CA GLU A 410 2.51 6.28 -26.96
C GLU A 410 3.30 7.57 -27.31
N GLU A 411 3.16 8.63 -26.51
CA GLU A 411 3.89 9.89 -26.66
C GLU A 411 5.41 9.70 -26.47
N ILE A 412 5.81 8.95 -25.43
CA ILE A 412 7.23 8.64 -25.14
C ILE A 412 7.90 7.95 -26.34
N VAL A 413 7.22 6.99 -26.97
CA VAL A 413 7.76 6.31 -28.14
C VAL A 413 7.94 7.27 -29.32
N GLY A 414 6.97 8.16 -29.53
CA GLY A 414 6.99 9.14 -30.62
C GLY A 414 7.98 10.29 -30.43
N ARG A 415 8.15 10.75 -29.17
CA ARG A 415 8.91 11.96 -28.82
C ARG A 415 9.76 11.80 -27.56
N PRO A 416 10.72 10.86 -27.52
CA PRO A 416 11.52 10.61 -26.31
C PRO A 416 12.42 11.78 -25.90
N GLU A 417 12.70 12.71 -26.80
CA GLU A 417 13.49 13.93 -26.58
C GLU A 417 12.65 15.08 -26.02
N ALA A 418 11.32 14.98 -26.05
CA ALA A 418 10.48 16.05 -25.53
C ALA A 418 10.60 16.12 -24.01
N PRO A 419 10.59 17.34 -23.41
CA PRO A 419 10.42 17.53 -21.99
C PRO A 419 9.19 16.77 -21.46
N VAL A 420 9.26 16.25 -20.25
CA VAL A 420 8.14 15.48 -19.67
C VAL A 420 6.87 16.34 -19.49
N SER A 421 7.02 17.65 -19.42
CA SER A 421 5.91 18.62 -19.41
C SER A 421 5.13 18.65 -20.73
N GLU A 422 5.79 18.42 -21.86
CA GLU A 422 5.19 18.48 -23.19
C GLU A 422 4.56 17.17 -23.66
N LEU A 423 4.79 16.07 -22.93
CA LEU A 423 4.19 14.78 -23.24
C LEU A 423 2.70 14.79 -22.87
N GLU A 424 1.83 14.49 -23.82
CA GLU A 424 0.39 14.51 -23.60
C GLU A 424 -0.06 13.31 -22.74
N LEU A 425 -0.76 13.59 -21.63
CA LEU A 425 -1.42 12.58 -20.82
C LEU A 425 -2.87 12.37 -21.25
N LEU A 426 -3.54 13.45 -21.64
CA LEU A 426 -4.97 13.45 -21.91
C LEU A 426 -5.26 12.86 -23.28
N GLY A 427 -6.17 11.90 -23.32
CA GLY A 427 -6.76 11.46 -24.58
C GLY A 427 -7.64 12.56 -25.19
N PRO A 428 -7.91 12.49 -26.53
CA PRO A 428 -8.71 13.51 -27.21
C PRO A 428 -10.10 13.73 -26.58
N ALA A 429 -10.74 12.67 -26.11
CA ALA A 429 -12.07 12.75 -25.50
C ALA A 429 -12.03 13.50 -24.14
N GLU A 430 -11.08 13.18 -23.27
CA GLU A 430 -10.91 13.84 -21.97
C GLU A 430 -10.50 15.31 -22.15
N ARG A 431 -9.61 15.59 -23.11
CA ARG A 431 -9.24 16.96 -23.44
C ARG A 431 -10.43 17.78 -23.93
N CYS A 432 -11.26 17.26 -24.83
CA CYS A 432 -12.48 17.92 -25.28
C CYS A 432 -13.42 18.16 -24.10
N GLN A 433 -13.65 17.18 -23.26
CA GLN A 433 -14.51 17.28 -22.09
C GLN A 433 -14.07 18.42 -21.13
N LEU A 434 -12.76 18.50 -20.82
CA LEU A 434 -12.23 19.55 -19.95
C LEU A 434 -12.38 20.95 -20.58
N LEU A 435 -12.20 21.07 -21.90
CA LEU A 435 -12.42 22.31 -22.62
C LEU A 435 -13.90 22.70 -22.68
N ASP A 436 -14.81 21.74 -22.82
CA ASP A 436 -16.25 21.99 -22.76
C ASP A 436 -16.68 22.46 -21.36
N TRP A 437 -16.19 21.79 -20.31
CA TRP A 437 -16.45 22.21 -18.93
C TRP A 437 -15.89 23.60 -18.61
N SER A 438 -14.77 23.98 -19.21
CA SER A 438 -14.18 25.31 -19.03
C SER A 438 -15.13 26.43 -19.44
N THR A 439 -16.02 26.19 -20.40
CA THR A 439 -17.00 27.18 -20.88
C THR A 439 -18.19 27.37 -19.96
N SER A 440 -18.52 26.37 -19.14
CA SER A 440 -19.64 26.40 -18.17
C SER A 440 -19.23 26.96 -16.81
N ALA A 441 -17.99 27.37 -16.64
CA ALA A 441 -17.40 27.74 -15.38
C ALA A 441 -17.87 29.09 -14.82
N ALA A 442 -18.60 29.91 -15.59
CA ALA A 442 -19.15 31.18 -15.13
C ALA A 442 -20.01 31.02 -13.85
N ASP A 443 -20.68 29.88 -13.69
CA ASP A 443 -21.52 29.56 -12.53
C ASP A 443 -20.71 29.26 -11.25
N TYR A 444 -19.44 28.96 -11.37
CA TYR A 444 -18.54 28.59 -10.25
C TYR A 444 -17.61 29.72 -9.82
N LEU A 445 -17.48 30.78 -10.60
CA LEU A 445 -16.66 31.93 -10.27
C LEU A 445 -17.36 32.78 -9.19
N SER A 446 -16.75 32.81 -8.00
CA SER A 446 -17.27 33.63 -6.91
C SER A 446 -17.17 35.12 -7.21
N ALA A 447 -18.04 35.94 -6.57
CA ALA A 447 -17.95 37.40 -6.64
C ALA A 447 -16.56 37.96 -6.29
N ARG A 448 -15.78 37.22 -5.51
CA ARG A 448 -14.39 37.53 -5.16
C ARG A 448 -13.46 37.42 -6.38
N HIS A 449 -13.51 36.31 -7.12
CA HIS A 449 -12.69 36.12 -8.32
C HIS A 449 -12.99 37.18 -9.37
N ILE A 450 -14.26 37.50 -9.53
CA ILE A 450 -14.71 38.56 -10.45
C ILE A 450 -14.25 39.93 -9.94
N GLY A 451 -14.33 40.19 -8.64
CA GLY A 451 -13.92 41.46 -8.03
C GLY A 451 -12.41 41.70 -8.14
N GLU A 452 -11.60 40.69 -7.85
CA GLU A 452 -10.13 40.74 -7.98
C GLU A 452 -9.72 40.95 -9.47
N LEU A 453 -10.37 40.22 -10.38
CA LEU A 453 -10.15 40.34 -11.82
C LEU A 453 -10.53 41.71 -12.36
N LEU A 454 -11.67 42.30 -11.91
CA LEU A 454 -12.10 43.64 -12.29
C LEU A 454 -11.25 44.75 -11.66
N ALA A 455 -10.66 44.51 -10.50
CA ALA A 455 -9.74 45.45 -9.84
C ALA A 455 -8.36 45.51 -10.52
N GLU A 456 -7.87 44.35 -11.04
CA GLU A 456 -6.54 44.22 -11.63
C GLU A 456 -6.54 44.32 -13.16
N ALA A 457 -7.62 43.93 -13.83
CA ALA A 457 -7.72 43.96 -15.28
C ALA A 457 -8.42 45.22 -15.80
N THR A 458 -7.81 45.90 -16.74
CA THR A 458 -8.54 46.90 -17.56
C THR A 458 -9.31 46.17 -18.65
N VAL A 459 -10.61 46.29 -18.59
CA VAL A 459 -11.53 45.92 -19.67
C VAL A 459 -11.64 47.14 -20.59
N ALA A 460 -11.31 46.96 -21.85
CA ALA A 460 -11.19 48.07 -22.83
C ALA A 460 -12.51 48.85 -23.08
N GLU A 461 -13.63 48.19 -22.91
CA GLU A 461 -14.97 48.71 -22.82
C GLU A 461 -15.62 47.93 -21.68
N ARG A 462 -16.27 48.58 -20.70
CA ARG A 462 -16.96 47.86 -19.61
C ARG A 462 -18.20 47.15 -20.20
N PRO A 463 -18.08 45.89 -20.64
CA PRO A 463 -19.27 45.13 -21.01
C PRO A 463 -20.15 44.94 -19.78
N ALA A 464 -21.44 44.71 -20.01
CA ALA A 464 -22.31 44.35 -18.89
C ALA A 464 -21.73 43.16 -18.12
N PRO A 465 -21.81 43.12 -16.79
CA PRO A 465 -21.30 42.00 -16.00
C PRO A 465 -21.75 40.62 -16.49
N SER A 466 -22.96 40.52 -17.05
CA SER A 466 -23.51 39.31 -17.67
C SER A 466 -22.81 38.89 -18.96
N GLU A 467 -22.37 39.85 -19.78
CA GLU A 467 -21.62 39.56 -21.01
C GLU A 467 -20.17 39.15 -20.70
N LEU A 468 -19.58 39.76 -19.67
CA LEU A 468 -18.25 39.38 -19.19
C LEU A 468 -18.25 37.94 -18.66
N LEU A 469 -19.24 37.61 -17.82
CA LEU A 469 -19.39 36.27 -17.24
C LEU A 469 -19.63 35.21 -18.31
N SER A 470 -20.44 35.47 -19.33
CA SER A 470 -20.74 34.52 -20.39
C SER A 470 -19.57 34.26 -21.32
N SER A 471 -18.57 35.15 -21.36
CA SER A 471 -17.31 34.97 -22.14
C SER A 471 -16.16 34.39 -21.34
N MET A 472 -16.29 34.25 -20.02
CA MET A 472 -15.25 33.72 -19.16
C MET A 472 -15.16 32.20 -19.25
N ARG A 473 -13.93 31.72 -19.19
CA ARG A 473 -13.59 30.31 -19.14
C ARG A 473 -12.70 30.05 -17.94
N ALA A 474 -12.92 28.93 -17.25
CA ALA A 474 -12.05 28.50 -16.16
C ALA A 474 -11.23 27.29 -16.57
N TYR A 475 -9.92 27.40 -16.43
CA TYR A 475 -8.99 26.32 -16.70
C TYR A 475 -8.32 25.91 -15.39
N VAL A 476 -8.24 24.61 -15.16
CA VAL A 476 -7.40 24.03 -14.10
C VAL A 476 -6.12 23.55 -14.77
N LEU A 477 -5.00 24.20 -14.45
CA LEU A 477 -3.73 23.92 -15.09
C LEU A 477 -2.72 23.37 -14.09
N ASP A 478 -1.88 22.45 -14.58
CA ASP A 478 -0.73 21.97 -13.82
C ASP A 478 0.41 23.02 -13.80
N ARG A 479 1.51 22.69 -13.11
CA ARG A 479 2.66 23.59 -12.96
C ARG A 479 3.35 23.95 -14.30
N TRP A 480 3.07 23.22 -15.37
CA TRP A 480 3.60 23.47 -16.72
C TRP A 480 2.58 24.11 -17.66
N LEU A 481 1.45 24.56 -17.10
CA LEU A 481 0.33 25.18 -17.84
C LEU A 481 -0.40 24.21 -18.79
N GLY A 482 -0.25 22.91 -18.60
CA GLY A 482 -1.07 21.89 -19.23
C GLY A 482 -2.41 21.72 -18.49
N LEU A 483 -3.47 21.27 -19.20
CA LEU A 483 -4.73 20.93 -18.56
C LEU A 483 -4.52 19.83 -17.53
N ALA A 484 -4.94 20.07 -16.28
CA ALA A 484 -4.93 19.05 -15.25
C ALA A 484 -6.00 18.00 -15.55
N PRO A 485 -5.70 16.69 -15.42
CA PRO A 485 -6.68 15.65 -15.60
C PRO A 485 -7.88 15.77 -14.65
N VAL A 486 -9.00 15.13 -15.00
CA VAL A 486 -10.17 15.07 -14.11
C VAL A 486 -9.78 14.46 -12.76
N GLY A 487 -10.16 15.14 -11.67
CA GLY A 487 -9.83 14.76 -10.29
C GLY A 487 -8.49 15.31 -9.79
N VAL A 488 -7.60 15.76 -10.67
CA VAL A 488 -6.27 16.26 -10.32
C VAL A 488 -6.32 17.75 -9.96
N PHE A 489 -5.66 18.12 -8.85
CA PHE A 489 -5.54 19.52 -8.46
C PHE A 489 -4.54 20.27 -9.36
N GLY A 490 -4.96 21.44 -9.82
CA GLY A 490 -4.15 22.40 -10.52
C GLY A 490 -4.43 23.81 -10.04
N GLU A 491 -3.70 24.78 -10.56
CA GLU A 491 -3.99 26.18 -10.32
C GLU A 491 -5.14 26.67 -11.21
N LEU A 492 -6.06 27.41 -10.66
CA LEU A 492 -7.20 27.99 -11.40
C LEU A 492 -6.73 29.20 -12.21
N TYR A 493 -7.00 29.15 -13.49
CA TYR A 493 -6.82 30.27 -14.42
C TYR A 493 -8.16 30.66 -15.03
N ILE A 494 -8.36 31.97 -15.20
CA ILE A 494 -9.56 32.52 -15.85
C ILE A 494 -9.16 33.10 -17.20
N GLY A 495 -9.76 32.61 -18.28
CA GLY A 495 -9.64 33.13 -19.64
C GLY A 495 -10.90 33.86 -20.08
N GLY A 496 -10.81 34.66 -21.13
CA GLY A 496 -12.00 35.31 -21.72
C GLY A 496 -11.65 36.44 -22.68
N ALA A 497 -12.60 36.74 -23.57
CA ALA A 497 -12.47 37.86 -24.50
C ALA A 497 -12.44 39.18 -23.72
N GLY A 498 -11.38 39.98 -23.92
CA GLY A 498 -11.27 41.31 -23.30
C GLY A 498 -10.32 41.43 -22.11
N LEU A 499 -9.72 40.33 -21.63
CA LEU A 499 -8.66 40.37 -20.60
C LEU A 499 -7.36 40.95 -21.19
N ARG A 500 -7.01 42.21 -20.86
CA ARG A 500 -5.87 42.93 -21.43
C ARG A 500 -4.68 43.18 -20.50
N GLY A 501 -4.82 42.91 -19.21
CA GLY A 501 -3.81 43.20 -18.18
C GLY A 501 -4.06 44.52 -17.44
N SER A 502 -3.23 44.83 -16.46
CA SER A 502 -3.35 46.04 -15.61
C SER A 502 -2.80 47.27 -16.32
N VAL A 503 -3.57 48.39 -16.40
CA VAL A 503 -3.14 49.63 -17.03
C VAL A 503 -2.02 50.26 -16.22
N GLY A 504 -0.93 50.59 -16.92
CA GLY A 504 0.19 51.32 -16.35
C GLY A 504 1.06 50.52 -15.39
N GLN A 505 0.81 49.19 -15.24
CA GLN A 505 1.57 48.32 -14.35
C GLN A 505 2.07 47.05 -15.06
N PRO A 506 3.10 47.17 -15.91
CA PRO A 506 3.59 46.05 -16.72
C PRO A 506 4.12 44.90 -15.88
N GLY A 507 4.66 45.15 -14.66
CA GLY A 507 5.15 44.13 -13.76
C GLY A 507 4.02 43.26 -13.18
N LEU A 508 2.89 43.84 -12.76
CA LEU A 508 1.72 43.10 -12.32
C LEU A 508 1.06 42.34 -13.48
N THR A 509 1.01 42.96 -14.65
CA THR A 509 0.50 42.27 -15.85
C THR A 509 1.33 41.03 -16.16
N ALA A 510 2.65 41.08 -16.10
CA ALA A 510 3.52 39.94 -16.34
C ALA A 510 3.41 38.88 -15.24
N ALA A 511 3.09 39.25 -13.99
CA ALA A 511 2.95 38.31 -12.88
C ALA A 511 1.63 37.52 -12.91
N HIS A 512 0.54 38.15 -13.38
CA HIS A 512 -0.81 37.58 -13.28
C HIS A 512 -1.44 37.21 -14.62
N PHE A 513 -0.93 37.71 -15.75
CA PHE A 513 -1.52 37.47 -17.07
C PHE A 513 -0.57 36.72 -17.98
N LEU A 514 -1.01 35.56 -18.44
CA LEU A 514 -0.28 34.72 -19.40
C LEU A 514 -1.01 34.64 -20.74
N PRO A 515 -0.35 34.33 -21.88
CA PRO A 515 -1.05 34.00 -23.12
C PRO A 515 -1.99 32.81 -22.93
N ASP A 516 -3.16 32.87 -23.55
CA ASP A 516 -4.13 31.75 -23.52
C ASP A 516 -3.76 30.73 -24.62
N PRO A 517 -3.25 29.52 -24.25
CA PRO A 517 -2.88 28.50 -25.24
C PRO A 517 -4.11 27.72 -25.75
N PHE A 518 -5.28 27.91 -25.19
CA PHE A 518 -6.50 27.17 -25.51
C PHE A 518 -7.51 28.00 -26.32
N GLY A 519 -7.33 29.32 -26.38
CA GLY A 519 -8.19 30.27 -27.09
C GLY A 519 -7.53 30.97 -28.26
N SER A 520 -8.33 31.71 -29.05
CA SER A 520 -7.84 32.49 -30.21
C SER A 520 -7.29 33.86 -29.78
N GLY A 521 -6.08 33.91 -29.17
CA GLY A 521 -5.37 35.16 -28.92
C GLY A 521 -5.75 35.94 -27.65
N GLY A 522 -6.36 35.28 -26.66
CA GLY A 522 -6.69 35.84 -25.35
C GLY A 522 -5.54 35.78 -24.34
N ARG A 523 -5.84 36.17 -23.09
CA ARG A 523 -4.97 36.01 -21.94
C ARG A 523 -5.66 35.21 -20.86
N LEU A 524 -4.86 34.50 -20.06
CA LEU A 524 -5.26 33.83 -18.83
C LEU A 524 -4.88 34.71 -17.65
N TYR A 525 -5.82 34.92 -16.73
CA TYR A 525 -5.56 35.52 -15.41
C TYR A 525 -5.27 34.42 -14.39
N ARG A 526 -4.16 34.52 -13.71
CA ARG A 526 -3.71 33.61 -12.67
C ARG A 526 -4.35 33.97 -11.34
N THR A 527 -5.24 33.13 -10.81
CA THR A 527 -5.95 33.41 -9.57
C THR A 527 -5.15 33.11 -8.31
N GLY A 528 -4.18 32.19 -8.39
CA GLY A 528 -3.43 31.64 -7.25
C GLY A 528 -4.23 30.66 -6.41
N ASP A 529 -5.45 30.32 -6.78
CA ASP A 529 -6.27 29.33 -6.09
C ASP A 529 -6.09 27.94 -6.69
N LEU A 530 -6.12 26.89 -5.86
CA LEU A 530 -6.12 25.52 -6.34
C LEU A 530 -7.55 25.04 -6.58
N ALA A 531 -7.73 24.33 -7.68
CA ALA A 531 -9.00 23.75 -8.08
C ALA A 531 -8.82 22.37 -8.69
N ARG A 532 -9.89 21.62 -8.81
CA ARG A 532 -9.96 20.43 -9.67
C ARG A 532 -11.34 20.31 -10.31
N TRP A 533 -11.39 19.72 -11.49
CA TRP A 533 -12.62 19.25 -12.08
C TRP A 533 -12.99 17.89 -11.49
N ARG A 534 -14.15 17.78 -10.89
CA ARG A 534 -14.71 16.50 -10.45
C ARG A 534 -15.25 15.72 -11.65
N ALA A 535 -15.43 14.40 -11.47
CA ALA A 535 -15.96 13.53 -12.51
C ALA A 535 -17.38 13.89 -12.99
N ASP A 536 -18.16 14.61 -12.16
CA ASP A 536 -19.49 15.12 -12.47
C ASP A 536 -19.47 16.50 -13.20
N GLY A 537 -18.30 17.02 -13.53
CA GLY A 537 -18.13 18.31 -14.22
C GLY A 537 -18.20 19.52 -13.29
N VAL A 538 -18.24 19.32 -11.97
CA VAL A 538 -18.23 20.40 -10.97
C VAL A 538 -16.80 20.86 -10.69
N LEU A 539 -16.56 22.17 -10.72
CA LEU A 539 -15.29 22.78 -10.33
C LEU A 539 -15.22 22.90 -8.80
N GLU A 540 -14.32 22.16 -8.18
CA GLU A 540 -14.07 22.19 -6.74
C GLU A 540 -12.86 23.08 -6.44
N LEU A 541 -13.05 24.08 -5.56
CA LEU A 541 -11.99 24.99 -5.11
C LEU A 541 -11.46 24.55 -3.74
N VAL A 542 -10.16 24.64 -3.55
CA VAL A 542 -9.54 24.43 -2.22
C VAL A 542 -9.43 25.76 -1.50
N ASP A 543 -10.08 25.90 -0.35
CA ASP A 543 -10.05 27.14 0.43
C ASP A 543 -8.62 27.47 0.90
N ARG A 544 -8.21 28.74 0.74
CA ARG A 544 -6.91 29.26 1.23
C ARG A 544 -6.77 29.11 2.74
N ALA A 545 -7.88 29.18 3.48
CA ALA A 545 -7.91 29.01 4.92
C ALA A 545 -7.56 27.57 5.34
N GLU A 546 -7.99 26.57 4.57
CA GLU A 546 -7.61 25.17 4.82
C GLU A 546 -6.12 24.93 4.59
N ARG A 547 -5.50 25.57 3.59
CA ARG A 547 -4.03 25.51 3.36
C ARG A 547 -3.23 26.15 4.49
N GLN A 548 -3.68 27.32 4.99
CA GLN A 548 -3.02 27.99 6.10
C GLN A 548 -3.28 27.26 7.42
N GLY A 549 -4.45 26.67 7.61
CA GLY A 549 -4.78 25.83 8.76
C GLY A 549 -3.97 24.56 8.83
N GLN A 550 -3.74 23.86 7.71
CA GLN A 550 -2.90 22.66 7.63
C GLN A 550 -1.41 22.99 7.84
N ALA A 551 -0.92 24.12 7.31
CA ALA A 551 0.45 24.58 7.53
C ALA A 551 0.65 25.13 8.96
N ALA A 552 -0.37 25.81 9.51
CA ALA A 552 -0.34 26.32 10.88
C ALA A 552 -0.52 25.22 11.93
N ALA A 553 -1.34 24.20 11.65
CA ALA A 553 -1.48 23.01 12.52
C ALA A 553 -0.21 22.16 12.56
N ALA A 554 0.59 22.16 11.48
CA ALA A 554 1.91 21.54 11.46
C ALA A 554 2.97 22.37 12.20
N ALA A 555 2.79 23.70 12.28
CA ALA A 555 3.75 24.63 12.89
C ALA A 555 3.41 25.01 14.35
N ALA A 556 2.18 24.81 14.81
CA ALA A 556 1.67 25.33 16.09
C ALA A 556 1.31 24.25 17.11
N ARG A 557 2.21 23.29 17.36
CA ARG A 557 2.15 22.54 18.61
C ARG A 557 3.10 23.21 19.61
N ALA A 558 2.59 24.26 20.27
CA ALA A 558 3.27 24.84 21.41
C ALA A 558 3.44 23.75 22.50
N TYR A 559 4.65 23.64 23.06
CA TYR A 559 4.90 22.79 24.22
C TYR A 559 3.91 23.11 25.35
N GLU A 560 3.16 22.11 25.77
CA GLU A 560 2.30 22.15 26.96
C GLU A 560 2.80 21.10 27.95
N ALA A 561 3.15 21.54 29.16
CA ALA A 561 3.69 20.65 30.18
C ALA A 561 2.65 19.62 30.65
N PRO A 562 3.07 18.42 31.10
CA PRO A 562 2.20 17.47 31.76
C PRO A 562 1.39 18.09 32.91
N ARG A 563 0.10 17.79 32.98
CA ARG A 563 -0.87 18.42 33.90
C ARG A 563 -1.31 17.52 35.03
N THR A 564 -1.15 16.21 34.85
CA THR A 564 -1.56 15.20 35.83
C THR A 564 -0.37 14.33 36.24
N PRO A 565 -0.40 13.72 37.45
CA PRO A 565 0.67 12.80 37.88
C PRO A 565 0.90 11.63 36.93
N VAL A 566 -0.15 11.18 36.22
CA VAL A 566 -0.04 10.09 35.23
C VAL A 566 0.65 10.59 33.97
N GLU A 567 0.31 11.80 33.49
CA GLU A 567 0.99 12.45 32.37
C GLU A 567 2.47 12.69 32.69
N GLU A 568 2.82 13.14 33.91
CA GLU A 568 4.21 13.33 34.35
C GLU A 568 5.02 12.03 34.33
N VAL A 569 4.42 10.94 34.82
CA VAL A 569 5.08 9.63 34.84
C VAL A 569 5.29 9.12 33.41
N ILE A 570 4.28 9.24 32.54
CA ILE A 570 4.40 8.82 31.14
C ILE A 570 5.44 9.64 30.39
N ALA A 571 5.41 10.97 30.55
CA ALA A 571 6.40 11.86 29.95
C ALA A 571 7.83 11.56 30.45
N GLY A 572 8.00 11.28 31.72
CA GLY A 572 9.28 10.87 32.30
C GLY A 572 9.80 9.54 31.75
N ILE A 573 8.94 8.54 31.61
CA ILE A 573 9.29 7.25 31.00
C ILE A 573 9.69 7.46 29.53
N TRP A 574 8.97 8.29 28.80
CA TRP A 574 9.29 8.58 27.40
C TRP A 574 10.61 9.34 27.29
N SER A 575 10.85 10.35 28.13
CA SER A 575 12.12 11.09 28.16
C SER A 575 13.30 10.17 28.40
N GLU A 576 13.21 9.29 29.42
CA GLU A 576 14.26 8.30 29.71
C GLU A 576 14.54 7.36 28.53
N MET A 577 13.48 6.91 27.81
CA MET A 577 13.61 5.91 26.75
C MET A 577 13.93 6.49 25.38
N LEU A 578 13.49 7.72 25.09
CA LEU A 578 13.69 8.40 23.81
C LEU A 578 14.93 9.32 23.81
N GLY A 579 15.41 9.70 25.01
CA GLY A 579 16.52 10.66 25.15
C GLY A 579 16.15 12.07 24.71
N VAL A 580 14.87 12.46 24.82
CA VAL A 580 14.31 13.75 24.38
C VAL A 580 13.72 14.47 25.59
N GLU A 581 14.06 15.75 25.77
CA GLU A 581 13.50 16.66 26.79
C GLU A 581 13.33 18.08 26.20
N PRO A 582 12.26 18.82 26.56
CA PRO A 582 11.09 18.38 27.36
C PRO A 582 10.06 17.65 26.52
N ILE A 583 9.25 16.78 27.14
CA ILE A 583 8.11 16.10 26.53
C ILE A 583 6.81 16.72 27.04
N GLY A 584 5.96 17.20 26.13
CA GLY A 584 4.67 17.82 26.41
C GLY A 584 3.48 16.86 26.30
N VAL A 585 2.32 17.31 26.78
CA VAL A 585 1.06 16.52 26.80
C VAL A 585 0.62 16.07 25.39
N HIS A 586 0.83 16.91 24.39
CA HIS A 586 0.43 16.67 23.01
C HIS A 586 1.51 16.01 22.17
N ASP A 587 2.70 15.76 22.75
CA ASP A 587 3.77 15.12 22.04
C ASP A 587 3.44 13.66 21.74
N ASN A 588 3.66 13.28 20.48
CA ASN A 588 3.38 11.94 20.00
C ASN A 588 4.65 11.08 20.12
N PHE A 589 4.53 9.94 20.81
CA PHE A 589 5.62 8.99 21.06
C PHE A 589 6.40 8.63 19.80
N PHE A 590 5.69 8.39 18.69
CA PHE A 590 6.30 7.96 17.45
C PHE A 590 6.97 9.12 16.69
N ILE A 591 6.44 10.35 16.82
CA ILE A 591 7.06 11.55 16.25
C ILE A 591 8.36 11.89 16.97
N LEU A 592 8.43 11.64 18.28
CA LEU A 592 9.65 11.83 19.08
C LEU A 592 10.74 10.77 18.88
N GLY A 593 10.54 9.82 17.94
CA GLY A 593 11.49 8.76 17.63
C GLY A 593 11.18 7.41 18.27
N GLY A 594 10.04 7.27 18.92
CA GLY A 594 9.56 5.99 19.46
C GLY A 594 9.31 4.97 18.34
N HIS A 595 9.75 3.74 18.52
CA HIS A 595 9.53 2.62 17.61
C HIS A 595 8.96 1.39 18.35
N SER A 596 8.50 0.40 17.62
CA SER A 596 7.73 -0.71 18.20
C SER A 596 8.48 -1.49 19.30
N LEU A 597 9.81 -1.60 19.22
CA LEU A 597 10.59 -2.23 20.29
C LEU A 597 10.64 -1.34 21.54
N LEU A 598 10.80 -0.01 21.36
CA LEU A 598 10.70 0.94 22.46
C LEU A 598 9.26 1.00 23.00
N ALA A 599 8.24 0.93 22.14
CA ALA A 599 6.84 0.89 22.54
C ALA A 599 6.55 -0.30 23.49
N THR A 600 7.09 -1.48 23.20
CA THR A 600 6.97 -2.66 24.08
C THR A 600 7.63 -2.40 25.45
N ARG A 601 8.81 -1.76 25.46
CA ARG A 601 9.52 -1.43 26.70
C ARG A 601 8.80 -0.34 27.50
N VAL A 602 8.28 0.69 26.80
CA VAL A 602 7.50 1.76 27.41
C VAL A 602 6.24 1.20 28.08
N VAL A 603 5.47 0.38 27.37
CA VAL A 603 4.25 -0.25 27.92
C VAL A 603 4.59 -1.14 29.11
N ALA A 604 5.66 -1.93 29.03
CA ALA A 604 6.12 -2.74 30.16
C ALA A 604 6.50 -1.85 31.36
N ARG A 605 7.21 -0.75 31.12
CA ARG A 605 7.60 0.20 32.18
C ARG A 605 6.41 0.92 32.79
N ILE A 606 5.44 1.34 31.96
CA ILE A 606 4.17 1.94 32.45
C ILE A 606 3.42 0.92 33.33
N ARG A 607 3.33 -0.33 32.93
CA ARG A 607 2.73 -1.42 33.72
C ARG A 607 3.42 -1.58 35.07
N ASP A 608 4.75 -1.62 35.06
CA ASP A 608 5.54 -1.80 36.29
C ASP A 608 5.39 -0.62 37.25
N VAL A 609 5.36 0.63 36.76
CA VAL A 609 5.31 1.84 37.57
C VAL A 609 3.88 2.16 38.01
N LEU A 610 2.90 2.08 37.08
CA LEU A 610 1.52 2.49 37.34
C LEU A 610 0.62 1.33 37.79
N LYS A 611 1.13 0.08 37.78
CA LYS A 611 0.39 -1.13 38.16
C LYS A 611 -0.92 -1.32 37.39
N VAL A 612 -0.87 -1.08 36.07
CA VAL A 612 -2.01 -1.18 35.16
C VAL A 612 -1.70 -2.15 34.05
N GLU A 613 -2.60 -3.10 33.75
CA GLU A 613 -2.49 -3.96 32.58
C GLU A 613 -2.85 -3.16 31.31
N LEU A 614 -1.81 -2.70 30.61
CA LEU A 614 -1.95 -1.91 29.41
C LEU A 614 -1.54 -2.77 28.17
N PRO A 615 -2.46 -3.04 27.22
CA PRO A 615 -2.08 -3.75 26.01
C PRO A 615 -1.18 -2.85 25.13
N LEU A 616 -0.23 -3.46 24.43
CA LEU A 616 0.68 -2.72 23.53
C LEU A 616 -0.07 -1.84 22.51
N ARG A 617 -1.24 -2.30 22.07
CA ARG A 617 -2.14 -1.57 21.17
C ARG A 617 -2.56 -0.20 21.71
N ALA A 618 -2.68 -0.04 23.02
CA ALA A 618 -3.11 1.20 23.65
C ALA A 618 -2.18 2.38 23.31
N LEU A 619 -0.86 2.15 23.24
CA LEU A 619 0.10 3.20 22.85
C LEU A 619 -0.01 3.59 21.36
N PHE A 620 -0.49 2.68 20.51
CA PHE A 620 -0.72 2.98 19.09
C PHE A 620 -2.03 3.72 18.86
N GLU A 621 -3.07 3.42 19.65
CA GLU A 621 -4.38 4.09 19.59
C GLU A 621 -4.38 5.46 20.28
N ALA A 622 -3.54 5.63 21.30
CA ALA A 622 -3.37 6.84 22.10
C ALA A 622 -1.90 7.25 22.12
N PRO A 623 -1.35 7.76 21.01
CA PRO A 623 0.08 7.96 20.84
C PRO A 623 0.63 9.23 21.48
N SER A 624 -0.19 10.11 22.07
CA SER A 624 0.25 11.27 22.83
C SER A 624 0.25 10.99 24.35
N VAL A 625 1.04 11.77 25.10
CA VAL A 625 1.12 11.65 26.56
C VAL A 625 -0.27 11.76 27.20
N GLY A 626 -1.07 12.77 26.80
CA GLY A 626 -2.39 13.03 27.39
C GLY A 626 -3.42 11.97 27.01
N GLU A 627 -3.44 11.46 25.77
CA GLU A 627 -4.33 10.40 25.36
C GLU A 627 -4.00 9.09 26.09
N LEU A 628 -2.71 8.76 26.19
CA LEU A 628 -2.27 7.55 26.87
C LEU A 628 -2.55 7.63 28.38
N ALA A 629 -2.36 8.80 29.00
CA ALA A 629 -2.70 9.03 30.40
C ALA A 629 -4.22 8.82 30.66
N THR A 630 -5.07 9.33 29.77
CA THR A 630 -6.52 9.13 29.83
C THR A 630 -6.89 7.66 29.78
N ARG A 631 -6.20 6.89 28.91
CA ARG A 631 -6.42 5.43 28.79
C ARG A 631 -5.97 4.69 30.04
N VAL A 632 -4.80 5.02 30.58
CA VAL A 632 -4.27 4.45 31.82
C VAL A 632 -5.23 4.71 32.99
N ASP A 633 -5.77 5.93 33.11
CA ASP A 633 -6.73 6.27 34.16
C ASP A 633 -8.07 5.52 34.00
N ALA A 634 -8.50 5.27 32.77
CA ALA A 634 -9.69 4.46 32.51
C ALA A 634 -9.49 2.98 32.96
N GLU A 635 -8.36 2.37 32.61
CA GLU A 635 -8.03 1.01 33.02
C GLU A 635 -7.85 0.89 34.56
N ARG A 636 -7.26 1.92 35.21
CA ARG A 636 -7.18 1.98 36.68
C ARG A 636 -8.54 2.01 37.36
N ARG A 637 -9.50 2.77 36.81
CA ARG A 637 -10.87 2.82 37.34
C ARG A 637 -11.56 1.47 37.24
N VAL A 638 -11.39 0.76 36.12
CA VAL A 638 -11.95 -0.58 35.93
C VAL A 638 -11.34 -1.56 36.92
N ALA A 639 -10.02 -1.54 37.12
CA ALA A 639 -9.33 -2.40 38.07
C ALA A 639 -9.82 -2.15 39.53
N LEU A 640 -9.95 -0.87 39.93
CA LEU A 640 -10.45 -0.51 41.27
C LEU A 640 -11.91 -0.93 41.49
N ILE A 641 -12.77 -0.85 40.47
CA ILE A 641 -14.16 -1.31 40.55
C ILE A 641 -14.20 -2.84 40.66
N THR A 642 -13.32 -3.55 39.95
CA THR A 642 -13.27 -5.01 39.94
C THR A 642 -12.72 -5.54 41.27
N GLU A 643 -11.69 -4.94 41.85
CA GLU A 643 -11.12 -5.32 43.14
C GLU A 643 -12.07 -4.99 44.31
N GLY A 644 -12.66 -3.79 44.31
CA GLY A 644 -13.62 -3.38 45.32
C GLY A 644 -14.89 -4.24 45.34
N THR A 645 -15.42 -4.59 44.16
CA THR A 645 -16.64 -5.41 44.03
C THR A 645 -16.39 -6.86 44.48
N VAL A 646 -15.21 -7.40 44.25
CA VAL A 646 -14.86 -8.78 44.66
C VAL A 646 -14.66 -8.87 46.17
N GLU A 647 -13.98 -7.90 46.80
CA GLU A 647 -13.84 -7.87 48.27
C GLU A 647 -15.16 -7.64 48.99
N GLU A 648 -16.02 -6.74 48.52
CA GLU A 648 -17.36 -6.50 49.08
C GLU A 648 -18.27 -7.72 48.90
N ILE A 649 -18.25 -8.40 47.74
CA ILE A 649 -19.02 -9.61 47.49
C ILE A 649 -18.51 -10.77 48.38
N ILE A 650 -17.20 -10.92 48.55
CA ILE A 650 -16.64 -11.97 49.42
C ILE A 650 -17.00 -11.70 50.88
N ASP A 651 -16.97 -10.45 51.35
CA ASP A 651 -17.32 -10.10 52.74
C ASP A 651 -18.82 -10.22 52.98
N ASP A 652 -19.67 -9.88 52.01
CA ASP A 652 -21.13 -10.07 52.08
C ASP A 652 -21.53 -11.55 52.02
N VAL A 653 -20.97 -12.32 51.07
CA VAL A 653 -21.26 -13.78 50.96
C VAL A 653 -20.77 -14.55 52.17
N THR A 654 -19.66 -14.13 52.79
CA THR A 654 -19.13 -14.79 54.00
C THR A 654 -20.01 -14.54 55.26
N LYS A 655 -20.86 -13.51 55.23
CA LYS A 655 -21.79 -13.14 56.31
C LYS A 655 -23.21 -13.65 56.08
N MET A 656 -23.53 -14.21 54.91
CA MET A 656 -24.84 -14.74 54.53
C MET A 656 -25.05 -16.19 54.98
N SER A 657 -26.28 -16.54 55.24
CA SER A 657 -26.68 -17.95 55.48
C SER A 657 -26.77 -18.73 54.15
N GLU A 658 -26.63 -20.07 54.22
CA GLU A 658 -26.73 -20.93 53.02
C GLU A 658 -28.02 -20.69 52.21
N GLU A 659 -29.17 -20.43 52.89
CA GLU A 659 -30.45 -20.14 52.24
C GLU A 659 -30.48 -18.77 51.54
N GLU A 660 -29.70 -17.79 51.96
CA GLU A 660 -29.58 -16.47 51.36
C GLU A 660 -28.67 -16.51 50.12
N VAL A 661 -27.58 -17.29 50.17
CA VAL A 661 -26.68 -17.52 49.05
C VAL A 661 -27.40 -18.26 47.92
N GLU A 662 -28.20 -19.29 48.25
CA GLU A 662 -28.96 -20.04 47.25
C GLU A 662 -30.05 -19.18 46.56
N ARG A 663 -30.68 -18.26 47.29
CA ARG A 663 -31.65 -17.31 46.77
C ARG A 663 -31.01 -16.27 45.84
N MET A 664 -29.83 -15.81 46.18
CA MET A 664 -29.07 -14.86 45.35
C MET A 664 -28.58 -15.51 44.05
N LEU A 665 -28.10 -16.76 44.12
CA LEU A 665 -27.69 -17.54 42.94
C LEU A 665 -28.87 -17.79 41.98
N ASN A 666 -30.03 -18.13 42.49
CA ASN A 666 -31.24 -18.36 41.71
C ASN A 666 -31.79 -17.08 41.03
N ASN A 667 -31.61 -15.92 41.66
CA ASN A 667 -31.94 -14.64 41.03
C ASN A 667 -30.95 -14.26 39.91
N PHE A 668 -29.65 -14.52 40.11
CA PHE A 668 -28.62 -14.25 39.10
C PHE A 668 -28.78 -15.13 37.84
N ILE A 669 -29.19 -16.38 38.00
CA ILE A 669 -29.47 -17.33 36.90
C ILE A 669 -30.75 -16.92 36.13
N ARG A 670 -31.67 -16.24 36.78
CA ARG A 670 -32.96 -15.83 36.20
C ARG A 670 -32.90 -14.52 35.42
N ASP A 671 -31.91 -13.64 35.71
CA ASP A 671 -31.73 -12.32 35.10
C ASP A 671 -30.53 -12.27 34.12
N ALA A 672 -29.91 -13.43 33.81
CA ALA A 672 -28.88 -13.52 32.76
C ALA A 672 -29.55 -13.46 31.37
N PRO A 673 -29.09 -12.56 30.45
CA PRO A 673 -29.68 -12.32 29.14
C PRO A 673 -29.61 -13.50 28.19
#